data_706e236b2238f8383cd862c73ef0b39e
#
_entry.id   706e236b2238f8383cd862c73ef0b39e
#
_cell.length_a   1.000
_cell.length_b   1.000
_cell.length_c   1.000
_cell.angle_alpha   90.00
_cell.angle_beta   90.00
_cell.angle_gamma   90.00
#
_symmetry.space_group_name_H-M   'P 1'
#
loop_
_entity.id
_entity.type
_entity.pdbx_description
1 polymer ?
#
loop_
_entity_poly.entity_id
_entity_poly.type
_entity_poly.pdbx_seq_one_letter_code
_entity_poly.pdbx_strand_id
1 'polypeptide(L)'
;MTSRLLSAAAVLGLCGAAGGLLVAGLVMPMVSGAGLAAKGAASTFTELPPPPREDPLPEMTRLLDRDGRQIAQFYYQNRQSVPLREVAPVMRQAIVAIEDSRFYEHGGLDIKGTLRALVANTQAGGIRQGGSSISQQLVKNIMVNQAESDQERALARVRNVRRKLDELRYALALERKYTKDQILERYLNIAYFGAGAFGVQSAAQRFFGVDAGRLDLIQAATLAGAVRTPYDTDPSLGDAQRERLRARRDLVLNRMAELRVITPEAAKAATARPLGLRMRPEPGGCSGSAYPFFCVYVEHEVLTNPAFGYTRADRERRLQRGGLTIWTTVDPAAQRAAERAIAARVNPRDDQVAAETMVEPGTGLIRAMATSKHYGRNPHDRDIGPNTTYNLAADTAHGGGLGLQAGSTFKAFTLATALSEGMRFGDGFQTPGSFVPGSGYRDCAGRAVNAPRTTIYNASGEGRGGPYSLELGTWKSVNIFYMKLERQVGLCNVVRTARALGIRRADGEPLHEVPTFTLGVNEMDPTTVAAAFASFASRGRYCRPLAITAIVERDGTRTDVPPACVTALDPAIADAVNHVLSGVFTKGTMRGQSIGRPSAGKTGTNNGYTSAWFAGYTPNLAAAVSLGDIRGSYRYPLRGVTIGGRYYGAVQGASLPGPIWVDSMRAALRRTPATRFAPPDMSRFGGGFTPGLKEALEKERKKNKKKKEEREKRDHANSGDDVSAGGQDAGPGQLATGQPATATGDDVPRVEVPAVHVTHLAEPRAAAPAPPRTGVHSGDDRSAAKARAGHHRHRWTPTGRRAEAPRGGHAQHAQHAQHAQHAAAAAMAPRHGRGAHPRGAAGSGGRHPAEHRHGGGPRRHR
;
A
#
# COMPACT_ATOMS: atom_id res chain seq x y z
N MET A 1 53.91 -48.09 89.70
CA MET A 1 52.85 -48.28 88.73
C MET A 1 52.11 -47.01 88.31
N THR A 2 51.99 -46.01 89.16
CA THR A 2 51.25 -44.76 88.99
C THR A 2 51.82 -43.76 87.97
N SER A 3 53.19 -43.65 87.76
CA SER A 3 53.79 -42.76 86.80
C SER A 3 53.58 -43.17 85.35
N ARG A 4 53.51 -44.45 85.04
CA ARG A 4 53.31 -44.93 83.62
C ARG A 4 51.86 -44.76 83.16
N LEU A 5 50.87 -44.81 84.11
CA LEU A 5 49.45 -44.57 83.83
C LEU A 5 49.18 -43.12 83.56
N LEU A 6 49.81 -42.19 84.27
CA LEU A 6 49.74 -40.72 84.06
C LEU A 6 50.30 -40.29 82.68
N SER A 7 51.44 -40.91 82.30
CA SER A 7 52.09 -40.65 80.99
C SER A 7 51.23 -41.21 79.80
N ALA A 8 50.62 -42.36 79.95
CA ALA A 8 49.77 -42.95 78.97
C ALA A 8 48.42 -42.14 78.78
N ALA A 9 47.89 -41.68 79.91
CA ALA A 9 46.68 -40.73 79.85
C ALA A 9 47.03 -39.41 79.22
N ALA A 10 48.17 -38.81 79.44
CA ALA A 10 48.67 -37.61 78.81
C ALA A 10 48.86 -37.78 77.31
N VAL A 11 49.47 -38.93 76.89
CA VAL A 11 49.63 -39.18 75.45
C VAL A 11 48.29 -39.47 74.78
N LEU A 12 47.38 -40.18 75.42
CA LEU A 12 46.03 -40.36 74.89
C LEU A 12 45.24 -38.98 74.78
N GLY A 13 45.39 -38.15 75.77
CA GLY A 13 44.80 -36.75 75.70
C GLY A 13 45.41 -35.89 74.61
N LEU A 14 46.76 -35.96 74.39
CA LEU A 14 47.41 -35.23 73.26
C LEU A 14 47.03 -35.85 71.89
N CYS A 15 46.95 -37.18 71.79
CA CYS A 15 46.47 -37.78 70.53
C CYS A 15 45.05 -37.46 70.24
N GLY A 16 44.16 -37.41 71.28
CA GLY A 16 42.75 -36.97 71.14
C GLY A 16 42.61 -35.52 70.73
N ALA A 17 43.47 -34.66 71.36
CA ALA A 17 43.50 -33.22 70.98
C ALA A 17 44.09 -32.99 69.57
N ALA A 18 45.14 -33.71 69.17
CA ALA A 18 45.71 -33.62 67.80
C ALA A 18 44.77 -34.22 66.76
N GLY A 19 44.09 -35.31 67.09
CA GLY A 19 43.04 -35.88 66.22
C GLY A 19 41.83 -34.95 66.06
N GLY A 20 41.42 -34.35 67.17
CA GLY A 20 40.35 -33.35 67.17
C GLY A 20 40.67 -32.10 66.32
N LEU A 21 41.93 -31.59 66.47
CA LEU A 21 42.40 -30.45 65.65
C LEU A 21 42.56 -30.81 64.16
N LEU A 22 42.99 -32.05 63.84
CA LEU A 22 43.05 -32.50 62.45
C LEU A 22 41.67 -32.65 61.78
N VAL A 23 40.69 -33.19 62.55
CA VAL A 23 39.31 -33.29 62.07
C VAL A 23 38.69 -31.91 61.95
N ALA A 24 38.93 -31.02 62.94
CA ALA A 24 38.46 -29.62 62.84
C ALA A 24 39.12 -28.89 61.70
N GLY A 25 40.45 -29.10 61.46
CA GLY A 25 41.20 -28.51 60.35
C GLY A 25 40.75 -28.97 58.98
N LEU A 26 40.21 -30.20 58.87
CA LEU A 26 39.67 -30.76 57.62
C LEU A 26 38.20 -30.36 57.37
N VAL A 27 37.39 -30.27 58.43
CA VAL A 27 35.94 -29.99 58.33
C VAL A 27 35.64 -28.50 58.32
N MET A 28 36.39 -27.66 59.08
CA MET A 28 36.17 -26.22 59.14
C MET A 28 36.30 -25.48 57.81
N PRO A 29 37.31 -25.76 56.95
CA PRO A 29 37.37 -25.13 55.64
C PRO A 29 36.17 -25.51 54.73
N MET A 30 35.66 -26.75 54.85
CA MET A 30 34.45 -27.17 54.12
C MET A 30 33.22 -26.49 54.66
N VAL A 31 33.02 -26.38 55.97
CA VAL A 31 31.91 -25.69 56.57
C VAL A 31 31.99 -24.17 56.36
N SER A 32 33.19 -23.59 56.45
CA SER A 32 33.43 -22.16 56.20
C SER A 32 33.25 -21.85 54.72
N GLY A 33 33.73 -22.71 53.81
CA GLY A 33 33.53 -22.57 52.38
C GLY A 33 32.05 -22.70 51.99
N ALA A 34 31.32 -23.64 52.60
CA ALA A 34 29.87 -23.79 52.41
C ALA A 34 29.10 -22.60 53.02
N GLY A 35 29.54 -22.08 54.16
CA GLY A 35 28.96 -20.89 54.80
C GLY A 35 29.20 -19.62 53.97
N LEU A 36 30.39 -19.43 53.44
CA LEU A 36 30.70 -18.29 52.53
C LEU A 36 29.95 -18.43 51.20
N ALA A 37 29.86 -19.61 50.67
CA ALA A 37 29.05 -19.86 49.45
C ALA A 37 27.54 -19.62 49.72
N ALA A 38 27.04 -20.04 50.86
CA ALA A 38 25.66 -19.80 51.27
C ALA A 38 25.38 -18.29 51.50
N LYS A 39 26.34 -17.59 52.13
CA LYS A 39 26.25 -16.12 52.35
C LYS A 39 26.34 -15.37 51.01
N GLY A 40 27.24 -15.77 50.09
CA GLY A 40 27.34 -15.23 48.75
C GLY A 40 26.09 -15.52 47.89
N ALA A 41 25.50 -16.72 48.05
CA ALA A 41 24.22 -17.04 47.45
C ALA A 41 23.09 -16.19 48.04
N ALA A 42 23.05 -16.03 49.37
CA ALA A 42 22.05 -15.20 50.03
C ALA A 42 22.13 -13.73 49.62
N SER A 43 23.32 -13.15 49.55
CA SER A 43 23.52 -11.75 49.09
C SER A 43 23.09 -11.54 47.65
N THR A 44 23.27 -12.53 46.78
CA THR A 44 22.81 -12.50 45.38
C THR A 44 21.29 -12.39 45.26
N PHE A 45 20.54 -12.85 46.26
CA PHE A 45 19.06 -12.77 46.29
C PHE A 45 18.51 -11.65 47.16
N THR A 46 19.31 -11.04 48.04
CA THR A 46 18.90 -9.87 48.80
C THR A 46 19.01 -8.57 48.02
N GLU A 47 20.03 -8.46 47.14
CA GLU A 47 20.22 -7.34 46.24
C GLU A 47 19.65 -7.71 44.84
N LEU A 48 18.34 -7.54 44.67
CA LEU A 48 17.72 -7.79 43.37
C LEU A 48 18.07 -6.67 42.39
N PRO A 49 18.32 -7.00 41.11
CA PRO A 49 18.44 -5.98 40.05
C PRO A 49 17.11 -5.22 39.93
N PRO A 50 17.13 -3.99 39.42
CA PRO A 50 15.90 -3.35 39.00
C PRO A 50 15.17 -4.28 38.01
N PRO A 51 13.81 -4.26 38.00
CA PRO A 51 13.08 -5.08 37.04
C PRO A 51 13.54 -4.73 35.62
N PRO A 52 13.55 -5.70 34.70
CA PRO A 52 14.00 -5.45 33.34
C PRO A 52 13.17 -4.31 32.73
N ARG A 53 13.84 -3.43 32.00
CA ARG A 53 13.16 -2.37 31.26
C ARG A 53 12.13 -3.01 30.34
N GLU A 54 10.89 -2.57 30.42
CA GLU A 54 9.84 -3.02 29.54
C GLU A 54 9.65 -1.99 28.42
N ASP A 55 10.28 -2.24 27.27
CA ASP A 55 9.94 -1.48 26.07
C ASP A 55 8.54 -1.90 25.60
N PRO A 56 7.76 -0.98 25.05
CA PRO A 56 6.46 -1.32 24.49
C PRO A 56 6.58 -2.49 23.50
N LEU A 57 5.75 -3.51 23.68
CA LEU A 57 5.74 -4.66 22.77
C LEU A 57 5.43 -4.19 21.33
N PRO A 58 6.08 -4.72 20.31
CA PRO A 58 5.68 -4.45 18.94
C PRO A 58 4.22 -4.84 18.71
N GLU A 59 3.43 -3.89 18.24
CA GLU A 59 2.02 -4.12 17.89
C GLU A 59 1.76 -3.83 16.43
N MET A 60 0.70 -4.48 15.91
CA MET A 60 0.30 -4.29 14.53
C MET A 60 -0.32 -2.91 14.32
N THR A 61 0.04 -2.28 13.22
CA THR A 61 -0.64 -1.10 12.68
C THR A 61 -1.80 -1.54 11.79
N ARG A 62 -2.96 -0.93 11.97
CA ARG A 62 -4.18 -1.21 11.20
C ARG A 62 -4.49 -0.06 10.26
N LEU A 63 -4.78 -0.36 9.00
CA LEU A 63 -5.33 0.57 8.04
C LEU A 63 -6.85 0.36 7.96
N LEU A 64 -7.60 1.44 8.12
CA LEU A 64 -9.06 1.45 8.04
C LEU A 64 -9.51 2.24 6.81
N ASP A 65 -10.60 1.80 6.14
CA ASP A 65 -11.28 2.60 5.13
C ASP A 65 -12.02 3.78 5.77
N ARG A 66 -12.68 4.60 4.95
CA ARG A 66 -13.46 5.75 5.45
C ARG A 66 -14.61 5.37 6.39
N ASP A 67 -15.10 4.13 6.30
CA ASP A 67 -16.22 3.61 7.09
C ASP A 67 -15.73 2.89 8.37
N GLY A 68 -14.40 2.87 8.64
CA GLY A 68 -13.79 2.24 9.82
C GLY A 68 -13.56 0.74 9.68
N ARG A 69 -13.68 0.15 8.48
CA ARG A 69 -13.39 -1.26 8.26
C ARG A 69 -11.91 -1.45 7.97
N GLN A 70 -11.31 -2.47 8.58
CA GLN A 70 -9.92 -2.79 8.35
C GLN A 70 -9.70 -3.27 6.91
N ILE A 71 -8.74 -2.64 6.21
CA ILE A 71 -8.36 -2.97 4.84
C ILE A 71 -6.97 -3.61 4.75
N ALA A 72 -6.09 -3.33 5.69
CA ALA A 72 -4.74 -3.92 5.77
C ALA A 72 -4.21 -3.85 7.20
N GLN A 73 -3.11 -4.57 7.45
CA GLN A 73 -2.35 -4.49 8.70
C GLN A 73 -0.86 -4.67 8.43
N PHE A 74 -0.03 -3.93 9.19
CA PHE A 74 1.42 -4.01 9.14
C PHE A 74 1.95 -4.42 10.50
N TYR A 75 2.90 -5.33 10.55
CA TYR A 75 3.49 -5.78 11.80
C TYR A 75 4.88 -6.41 11.60
N TYR A 76 5.72 -6.20 12.59
CA TYR A 76 6.94 -6.98 12.80
C TYR A 76 6.62 -8.31 13.49
N GLN A 77 5.69 -8.28 14.45
CA GLN A 77 5.10 -9.42 15.13
C GLN A 77 3.58 -9.28 15.06
N ASN A 78 2.88 -10.31 14.57
CA ASN A 78 1.42 -10.29 14.56
C ASN A 78 0.92 -10.34 16.00
N ARG A 79 0.79 -9.18 16.63
CA ARG A 79 0.36 -9.01 18.02
C ARG A 79 -0.68 -7.92 18.14
N GLN A 80 -1.70 -8.25 18.90
CA GLN A 80 -2.68 -7.34 19.44
C GLN A 80 -2.76 -7.60 20.95
N SER A 81 -2.30 -6.64 21.75
CA SER A 81 -2.38 -6.74 23.21
C SER A 81 -3.80 -6.49 23.68
N VAL A 82 -4.25 -7.25 24.68
CA VAL A 82 -5.56 -7.11 25.32
C VAL A 82 -5.42 -7.15 26.84
N PRO A 83 -6.24 -6.41 27.58
CA PRO A 83 -6.25 -6.51 29.03
C PRO A 83 -6.74 -7.88 29.49
N LEU A 84 -6.29 -8.35 30.66
CA LEU A 84 -6.60 -9.70 31.17
C LEU A 84 -8.11 -9.95 31.30
N ARG A 85 -8.90 -8.92 31.61
CA ARG A 85 -10.38 -9.02 31.67
C ARG A 85 -11.03 -9.40 30.34
N GLU A 86 -10.38 -9.11 29.23
CA GLU A 86 -10.84 -9.47 27.86
C GLU A 86 -10.36 -10.85 27.40
N VAL A 87 -9.62 -11.58 28.24
CA VAL A 87 -9.24 -12.97 27.99
C VAL A 87 -10.21 -13.91 28.71
N ALA A 88 -10.74 -14.91 27.98
CA ALA A 88 -11.67 -15.89 28.54
C ALA A 88 -11.14 -16.50 29.84
N PRO A 89 -11.95 -16.63 30.91
CA PRO A 89 -11.55 -17.25 32.18
C PRO A 89 -10.93 -18.64 31.98
N VAL A 90 -11.51 -19.45 31.10
CA VAL A 90 -10.99 -20.78 30.77
C VAL A 90 -9.60 -20.77 30.16
N MET A 91 -9.23 -19.74 29.39
CA MET A 91 -7.88 -19.59 28.86
C MET A 91 -6.87 -19.27 29.97
N ARG A 92 -7.23 -18.38 30.91
CA ARG A 92 -6.39 -18.04 32.08
C ARG A 92 -6.16 -19.28 32.95
N GLN A 93 -7.20 -20.07 33.18
CA GLN A 93 -7.13 -21.33 33.94
C GLN A 93 -6.27 -22.38 33.21
N ALA A 94 -6.44 -22.56 31.89
CA ALA A 94 -5.71 -23.56 31.11
C ALA A 94 -4.20 -23.29 31.10
N ILE A 95 -3.78 -22.02 30.90
CA ILE A 95 -2.36 -21.65 30.87
C ILE A 95 -1.70 -21.79 32.23
N VAL A 96 -2.38 -21.38 33.30
CA VAL A 96 -1.89 -21.55 34.69
C VAL A 96 -1.80 -23.04 35.03
N ALA A 97 -2.81 -23.84 34.70
CA ALA A 97 -2.82 -25.27 34.99
C ALA A 97 -1.62 -26.01 34.39
N ILE A 98 -1.22 -25.68 33.16
CA ILE A 98 -0.15 -26.40 32.44
C ILE A 98 1.24 -25.81 32.66
N GLU A 99 1.39 -24.48 32.76
CA GLU A 99 2.69 -23.84 32.87
C GLU A 99 3.13 -23.63 34.33
N ASP A 100 2.19 -23.30 35.24
CA ASP A 100 2.51 -22.99 36.63
C ASP A 100 1.28 -23.14 37.52
N SER A 101 0.93 -24.35 37.86
CA SER A 101 -0.34 -24.67 38.57
C SER A 101 -0.48 -24.02 39.94
N ARG A 102 0.57 -23.52 40.55
CA ARG A 102 0.57 -22.78 41.83
C ARG A 102 0.95 -21.33 41.71
N PHE A 103 0.78 -20.78 40.50
CA PHE A 103 1.17 -19.42 40.16
C PHE A 103 0.69 -18.35 41.16
N TYR A 104 -0.52 -18.48 41.65
CA TYR A 104 -1.13 -17.55 42.61
C TYR A 104 -0.68 -17.82 44.07
N GLU A 105 0.03 -18.95 44.35
CA GLU A 105 0.41 -19.37 45.71
C GLU A 105 1.86 -19.10 46.08
N HIS A 106 2.73 -18.93 45.07
CA HIS A 106 4.18 -18.70 45.29
C HIS A 106 4.62 -17.34 44.76
N GLY A 107 5.81 -16.87 45.16
CA GLY A 107 6.48 -15.70 44.60
C GLY A 107 7.22 -16.03 43.29
N GLY A 108 8.28 -15.27 42.97
CA GLY A 108 9.07 -15.44 41.72
C GLY A 108 9.71 -16.83 41.53
N LEU A 109 9.84 -17.63 42.63
CA LEU A 109 10.35 -18.99 42.62
C LEU A 109 9.36 -19.96 43.28
N ASP A 110 8.92 -20.94 42.53
CA ASP A 110 8.21 -22.13 43.08
C ASP A 110 9.23 -23.18 43.56
N ILE A 111 9.70 -23.07 44.81
CA ILE A 111 10.67 -24.01 45.39
C ILE A 111 10.14 -25.44 45.40
N LYS A 112 8.87 -25.65 45.83
CA LYS A 112 8.24 -26.98 45.90
C LYS A 112 8.09 -27.60 44.49
N GLY A 113 7.69 -26.82 43.51
CA GLY A 113 7.57 -27.26 42.10
C GLY A 113 8.94 -27.55 41.44
N THR A 114 9.94 -26.73 41.75
CA THR A 114 11.30 -26.92 41.25
C THR A 114 11.93 -28.22 41.80
N LEU A 115 11.79 -28.48 43.10
CA LEU A 115 12.21 -29.73 43.73
C LEU A 115 11.48 -30.96 43.16
N ARG A 116 10.16 -30.86 43.01
CA ARG A 116 9.34 -31.93 42.40
C ARG A 116 9.81 -32.23 40.96
N ALA A 117 10.00 -31.20 40.16
CA ALA A 117 10.48 -31.30 38.78
C ALA A 117 11.91 -31.92 38.73
N LEU A 118 12.77 -31.54 39.66
CA LEU A 118 14.12 -32.11 39.78
C LEU A 118 14.06 -33.64 40.06
N VAL A 119 13.30 -34.07 41.05
CA VAL A 119 13.08 -35.47 41.39
C VAL A 119 12.49 -36.26 40.22
N ALA A 120 11.44 -35.75 39.59
CA ALA A 120 10.79 -36.38 38.46
C ALA A 120 11.72 -36.52 37.23
N ASN A 121 12.54 -35.51 36.96
CA ASN A 121 13.49 -35.52 35.86
C ASN A 121 14.69 -36.44 36.12
N THR A 122 15.15 -36.53 37.37
CA THR A 122 16.21 -37.45 37.77
C THR A 122 15.75 -38.91 37.70
N GLN A 123 14.54 -39.21 38.15
CA GLN A 123 13.95 -40.55 38.06
C GLN A 123 13.67 -40.98 36.60
N ALA A 124 13.40 -40.03 35.72
CA ALA A 124 13.08 -40.31 34.32
C ALA A 124 14.31 -40.34 33.39
N GLY A 125 15.52 -40.04 33.88
CA GLY A 125 16.74 -39.93 33.07
C GLY A 125 16.69 -38.80 32.02
N GLY A 126 15.75 -37.86 32.17
CA GLY A 126 15.53 -36.75 31.18
C GLY A 126 14.51 -35.74 31.65
N ILE A 127 14.39 -34.64 30.88
CA ILE A 127 13.49 -33.54 31.23
C ILE A 127 12.01 -33.90 30.93
N ARG A 128 11.30 -34.42 31.91
CA ARG A 128 9.83 -34.68 31.85
C ARG A 128 8.96 -33.51 32.36
N GLN A 129 9.44 -32.77 33.38
CA GLN A 129 8.70 -31.65 33.94
C GLN A 129 9.51 -30.33 33.81
N GLY A 130 8.85 -29.24 33.39
CA GLY A 130 9.41 -27.89 33.39
C GLY A 130 9.34 -27.31 34.81
N GLY A 131 10.45 -26.77 35.32
CA GLY A 131 10.52 -26.11 36.61
C GLY A 131 10.57 -24.60 36.56
N SER A 132 10.17 -23.96 35.44
CA SER A 132 10.18 -22.50 35.30
C SER A 132 8.77 -21.95 35.54
N SER A 133 8.64 -20.96 36.45
CA SER A 133 7.38 -20.26 36.68
C SER A 133 7.00 -19.37 35.48
N ILE A 134 5.72 -18.92 35.41
CA ILE A 134 5.21 -17.94 34.44
C ILE A 134 6.04 -16.67 34.52
N SER A 135 6.40 -16.18 35.72
CA SER A 135 7.26 -15.01 35.92
C SER A 135 8.65 -15.14 35.29
N GLN A 136 9.28 -16.31 35.41
CA GLN A 136 10.57 -16.61 34.77
C GLN A 136 10.46 -16.66 33.24
N GLN A 137 9.37 -17.23 32.72
CA GLN A 137 9.10 -17.27 31.28
C GLN A 137 8.82 -15.87 30.73
N LEU A 138 8.12 -15.01 31.47
CA LEU A 138 7.90 -13.61 31.12
C LEU A 138 9.24 -12.87 31.00
N VAL A 139 10.12 -12.97 32.02
CA VAL A 139 11.49 -12.39 31.97
C VAL A 139 12.25 -12.82 30.73
N LYS A 140 12.30 -14.13 30.46
CA LYS A 140 12.94 -14.65 29.25
C LYS A 140 12.39 -14.03 27.98
N ASN A 141 11.05 -13.91 27.85
CA ASN A 141 10.41 -13.34 26.69
C ASN A 141 10.67 -11.84 26.57
N ILE A 142 10.76 -11.09 27.67
CA ILE A 142 11.15 -9.68 27.68
C ILE A 142 12.58 -9.55 27.14
N MET A 143 13.55 -10.33 27.64
CA MET A 143 14.95 -10.31 27.20
C MET A 143 15.07 -10.64 25.69
N VAL A 144 14.33 -11.63 25.20
CA VAL A 144 14.32 -11.98 23.77
C VAL A 144 13.70 -10.85 22.91
N ASN A 145 12.70 -10.15 23.44
CA ASN A 145 12.04 -9.09 22.70
C ASN A 145 12.83 -7.78 22.66
N GLN A 146 13.67 -7.54 23.66
CA GLN A 146 14.59 -6.40 23.76
C GLN A 146 15.84 -6.54 22.89
N ALA A 147 16.20 -7.77 22.49
CA ALA A 147 17.39 -8.03 21.69
C ALA A 147 17.27 -7.29 20.33
N GLU A 148 18.21 -6.42 20.04
CA GLU A 148 18.26 -5.60 18.83
C GLU A 148 18.79 -6.36 17.62
N SER A 149 19.67 -7.37 17.88
CA SER A 149 20.29 -8.21 16.85
C SER A 149 19.87 -9.67 16.94
N ASP A 150 20.03 -10.43 15.84
CA ASP A 150 19.82 -11.88 15.83
C ASP A 150 20.81 -12.61 16.75
N GLN A 151 22.02 -12.08 16.89
CA GLN A 151 23.02 -12.60 17.79
C GLN A 151 22.59 -12.44 19.26
N GLU A 152 22.11 -11.30 19.65
CA GLU A 152 21.57 -11.07 21.00
C GLU A 152 20.33 -11.93 21.28
N ARG A 153 19.45 -12.08 20.29
CA ARG A 153 18.29 -13.00 20.38
C ARG A 153 18.72 -14.44 20.56
N ALA A 154 19.77 -14.88 19.88
CA ALA A 154 20.35 -16.20 20.06
C ALA A 154 20.94 -16.36 21.46
N LEU A 155 21.71 -15.38 21.96
CA LEU A 155 22.28 -15.38 23.31
C LEU A 155 21.19 -15.40 24.39
N ALA A 156 20.10 -14.63 24.23
CA ALA A 156 18.96 -14.66 25.15
C ALA A 156 18.23 -16.01 25.18
N ARG A 157 18.45 -16.88 24.18
CA ARG A 157 17.88 -18.24 24.11
C ARG A 157 18.85 -19.35 24.57
N VAL A 158 20.15 -19.06 24.73
CA VAL A 158 21.14 -20.05 25.14
C VAL A 158 20.82 -20.60 26.54
N ARG A 159 20.87 -21.93 26.70
CA ARG A 159 20.61 -22.58 27.97
C ARG A 159 21.92 -22.67 28.78
N ASN A 160 22.13 -21.75 29.74
CA ASN A 160 23.20 -21.80 30.70
C ASN A 160 22.72 -21.44 32.12
N VAL A 161 23.51 -21.83 33.15
CA VAL A 161 23.15 -21.63 34.55
C VAL A 161 23.11 -20.14 34.91
N ARG A 162 24.05 -19.33 34.42
CA ARG A 162 24.11 -17.89 34.68
C ARG A 162 22.83 -17.20 34.23
N ARG A 163 22.41 -17.41 32.98
CA ARG A 163 21.16 -16.85 32.51
C ARG A 163 19.96 -17.31 33.33
N LYS A 164 19.95 -18.56 33.80
CA LYS A 164 18.85 -19.07 34.64
C LYS A 164 18.78 -18.41 36.01
N LEU A 165 19.95 -18.05 36.58
CA LEU A 165 20.01 -17.26 37.81
C LEU A 165 19.55 -15.82 37.57
N ASP A 166 19.94 -15.22 36.46
CA ASP A 166 19.47 -13.87 36.08
C ASP A 166 17.96 -13.86 35.84
N GLU A 167 17.40 -14.84 35.12
CA GLU A 167 15.93 -14.99 34.98
C GLU A 167 15.23 -15.04 36.32
N LEU A 168 15.78 -15.78 37.28
CA LEU A 168 15.20 -15.92 38.61
C LEU A 168 15.23 -14.59 39.39
N ARG A 169 16.40 -13.89 39.40
CA ARG A 169 16.54 -12.60 40.07
C ARG A 169 15.57 -11.55 39.48
N TYR A 170 15.47 -11.47 38.18
CA TYR A 170 14.52 -10.60 37.50
C TYR A 170 13.06 -11.02 37.75
N ALA A 171 12.76 -12.31 37.82
CA ALA A 171 11.42 -12.77 38.15
C ALA A 171 10.98 -12.36 39.57
N LEU A 172 11.90 -12.44 40.55
CA LEU A 172 11.68 -11.93 41.90
C LEU A 172 11.46 -10.41 41.91
N ALA A 173 12.23 -9.66 41.11
CA ALA A 173 12.05 -8.23 40.96
C ALA A 173 10.70 -7.85 40.33
N LEU A 174 10.24 -8.62 39.32
CA LEU A 174 8.91 -8.43 38.71
C LEU A 174 7.77 -8.70 39.70
N GLU A 175 7.87 -9.77 40.50
CA GLU A 175 6.88 -10.12 41.51
C GLU A 175 6.75 -9.08 42.66
N ARG A 176 7.81 -8.32 42.90
CA ARG A 176 7.77 -7.15 43.82
C ARG A 176 7.06 -5.94 43.19
N LYS A 177 7.10 -5.82 41.89
CA LYS A 177 6.57 -4.65 41.15
C LYS A 177 5.12 -4.85 40.71
N TYR A 178 4.74 -6.06 40.29
CA TYR A 178 3.47 -6.34 39.66
C TYR A 178 2.67 -7.38 40.42
N THR A 179 1.33 -7.24 40.38
CA THR A 179 0.41 -8.29 40.87
C THR A 179 0.44 -9.52 39.95
N LYS A 180 -0.02 -10.65 40.45
CA LYS A 180 -0.11 -11.89 39.67
C LYS A 180 -0.92 -11.72 38.37
N ASP A 181 -2.03 -11.02 38.43
CA ASP A 181 -2.87 -10.74 37.25
C ASP A 181 -2.13 -9.85 36.24
N GLN A 182 -1.37 -8.85 36.70
CA GLN A 182 -0.54 -8.03 35.82
C GLN A 182 0.60 -8.82 35.17
N ILE A 183 1.19 -9.80 35.86
CA ILE A 183 2.21 -10.70 35.34
C ILE A 183 1.58 -11.64 34.31
N LEU A 184 0.41 -12.22 34.57
CA LEU A 184 -0.31 -13.10 33.66
C LEU A 184 -0.74 -12.36 32.39
N GLU A 185 -1.23 -11.14 32.52
CA GLU A 185 -1.59 -10.28 31.39
C GLU A 185 -0.40 -10.06 30.46
N ARG A 186 0.75 -9.66 31.02
CA ARG A 186 1.99 -9.46 30.28
C ARG A 186 2.47 -10.74 29.60
N TYR A 187 2.40 -11.86 30.32
CA TYR A 187 2.78 -13.15 29.78
C TYR A 187 1.90 -13.56 28.59
N LEU A 188 0.59 -13.47 28.72
CA LEU A 188 -0.36 -13.83 27.65
C LEU A 188 -0.22 -12.92 26.41
N ASN A 189 0.21 -11.66 26.59
CA ASN A 189 0.44 -10.72 25.50
C ASN A 189 1.82 -10.85 24.85
N ILE A 190 2.85 -11.33 25.55
CA ILE A 190 4.20 -11.46 24.98
C ILE A 190 4.47 -12.83 24.37
N ALA A 191 3.80 -13.89 24.83
CA ALA A 191 4.07 -15.27 24.43
C ALA A 191 3.86 -15.51 22.94
N TYR A 192 4.71 -16.33 22.33
CA TYR A 192 4.56 -16.82 20.97
C TYR A 192 3.79 -18.16 20.99
N PHE A 193 2.71 -18.25 20.20
CA PHE A 193 1.82 -19.42 20.15
C PHE A 193 2.02 -20.30 18.91
N GLY A 194 2.91 -19.96 18.00
CA GLY A 194 3.07 -20.62 16.70
C GLY A 194 2.30 -19.90 15.58
N ALA A 195 2.46 -20.35 14.35
CA ALA A 195 1.80 -19.82 13.15
C ALA A 195 1.90 -18.29 12.98
N GLY A 196 3.03 -17.69 13.39
CA GLY A 196 3.24 -16.25 13.35
C GLY A 196 2.54 -15.44 14.45
N ALA A 197 1.72 -16.07 15.32
CA ALA A 197 0.88 -15.38 16.30
C ALA A 197 1.62 -15.10 17.60
N PHE A 198 1.75 -13.83 17.95
CA PHE A 198 2.28 -13.34 19.23
C PHE A 198 1.14 -12.78 20.08
N GLY A 199 1.04 -13.22 21.32
CA GLY A 199 -0.05 -12.88 22.22
C GLY A 199 -1.33 -13.68 21.95
N VAL A 200 -2.13 -13.82 23.03
CA VAL A 200 -3.32 -14.68 23.07
C VAL A 200 -4.43 -14.24 22.11
N GLN A 201 -4.60 -12.93 21.90
CA GLN A 201 -5.62 -12.39 20.99
C GLN A 201 -5.31 -12.75 19.53
N SER A 202 -4.08 -12.48 19.08
CA SER A 202 -3.64 -12.85 17.71
C SER A 202 -3.67 -14.36 17.50
N ALA A 203 -3.34 -15.15 18.54
CA ALA A 203 -3.41 -16.60 18.48
C ALA A 203 -4.86 -17.11 18.35
N ALA A 204 -5.80 -16.56 19.11
CA ALA A 204 -7.23 -16.90 19.03
C ALA A 204 -7.80 -16.59 17.63
N GLN A 205 -7.45 -15.45 17.09
CA GLN A 205 -7.86 -15.06 15.74
C GLN A 205 -7.21 -15.93 14.65
N ARG A 206 -5.90 -16.21 14.79
CA ARG A 206 -5.14 -16.99 13.82
C ARG A 206 -5.58 -18.45 13.74
N PHE A 207 -5.78 -19.08 14.91
CA PHE A 207 -6.11 -20.51 14.98
C PHE A 207 -7.60 -20.78 14.77
N PHE A 208 -8.48 -19.91 15.28
CA PHE A 208 -9.92 -20.17 15.38
C PHE A 208 -10.81 -19.10 14.74
N GLY A 209 -10.28 -17.92 14.48
CA GLY A 209 -11.02 -16.78 13.94
C GLY A 209 -11.98 -16.15 14.97
N VAL A 210 -11.67 -16.26 16.27
CA VAL A 210 -12.43 -15.69 17.39
C VAL A 210 -11.55 -14.77 18.25
N ASP A 211 -12.17 -13.90 19.04
CA ASP A 211 -11.45 -13.08 20.02
C ASP A 211 -11.05 -13.90 21.24
N ALA A 212 -9.98 -13.50 21.94
CA ALA A 212 -9.47 -14.18 23.12
C ALA A 212 -10.52 -14.34 24.23
N GLY A 213 -11.46 -13.41 24.32
CA GLY A 213 -12.57 -13.46 25.27
C GLY A 213 -13.66 -14.48 24.95
N ARG A 214 -13.64 -15.03 23.72
CA ARG A 214 -14.65 -16.01 23.24
C ARG A 214 -14.09 -17.43 23.08
N LEU A 215 -12.87 -17.67 23.57
CA LEU A 215 -12.27 -19.00 23.54
C LEU A 215 -13.08 -19.98 24.39
N ASP A 216 -13.43 -21.13 23.82
CA ASP A 216 -13.99 -22.26 24.52
C ASP A 216 -12.90 -23.13 25.18
N LEU A 217 -13.30 -24.17 25.95
CA LEU A 217 -12.38 -25.06 26.66
C LEU A 217 -11.36 -25.72 25.73
N ILE A 218 -11.78 -26.21 24.58
CA ILE A 218 -10.92 -26.93 23.63
C ILE A 218 -9.92 -25.97 23.01
N GLN A 219 -10.39 -24.79 22.60
CA GLN A 219 -9.57 -23.74 22.00
C GLN A 219 -8.54 -23.20 23.00
N ALA A 220 -8.97 -22.94 24.23
CA ALA A 220 -8.10 -22.49 25.33
C ALA A 220 -7.01 -23.52 25.66
N ALA A 221 -7.38 -24.79 25.83
CA ALA A 221 -6.45 -25.87 26.08
C ALA A 221 -5.47 -26.08 24.90
N THR A 222 -5.93 -25.88 23.66
CA THR A 222 -5.10 -25.95 22.46
C THR A 222 -4.03 -24.84 22.47
N LEU A 223 -4.41 -23.59 22.73
CA LEU A 223 -3.45 -22.47 22.80
C LEU A 223 -2.49 -22.65 23.98
N ALA A 224 -2.98 -23.03 25.16
CA ALA A 224 -2.12 -23.33 26.31
C ALA A 224 -1.12 -24.45 26.02
N GLY A 225 -1.53 -25.45 25.22
CA GLY A 225 -0.66 -26.54 24.77
C GLY A 225 0.43 -26.09 23.78
N ALA A 226 0.14 -25.08 22.95
CA ALA A 226 1.05 -24.59 21.91
C ALA A 226 2.26 -23.82 22.46
N VAL A 227 2.10 -23.06 23.54
CA VAL A 227 3.10 -22.11 24.06
C VAL A 227 4.46 -22.76 24.39
N ARG A 228 4.46 -24.02 24.86
CA ARG A 228 5.68 -24.68 25.28
C ARG A 228 6.68 -24.96 24.16
N THR A 229 6.18 -25.38 22.99
CA THR A 229 6.98 -25.73 21.81
C THR A 229 6.30 -25.21 20.54
N PRO A 230 6.17 -23.89 20.38
CA PRO A 230 5.30 -23.30 19.36
C PRO A 230 5.73 -23.61 17.91
N TYR A 231 6.98 -23.97 17.66
CA TYR A 231 7.44 -24.42 16.35
C TYR A 231 7.10 -25.90 16.07
N ASP A 232 7.16 -26.76 17.11
CA ASP A 232 6.86 -28.19 16.97
C ASP A 232 5.36 -28.48 16.88
N THR A 233 4.54 -27.56 17.41
CA THR A 233 3.07 -27.65 17.48
C THR A 233 2.38 -26.67 16.54
N ASP A 234 3.10 -26.08 15.57
CA ASP A 234 2.56 -25.13 14.62
C ASP A 234 1.62 -25.83 13.61
N PRO A 235 0.29 -25.65 13.70
CA PRO A 235 -0.65 -26.38 12.85
C PRO A 235 -0.62 -25.95 11.38
N SER A 236 0.08 -24.86 11.04
CA SER A 236 0.24 -24.39 9.66
C SER A 236 1.28 -25.19 8.89
N LEU A 237 2.17 -25.93 9.58
CA LEU A 237 3.28 -26.67 8.98
C LEU A 237 2.90 -28.10 8.55
N GLY A 238 1.71 -28.60 8.89
CA GLY A 238 1.23 -29.90 8.42
C GLY A 238 0.62 -30.78 9.50
N ASP A 239 0.26 -32.01 9.12
CA ASP A 239 -0.52 -32.93 9.98
C ASP A 239 0.28 -33.46 11.18
N ALA A 240 1.59 -33.68 11.01
CA ALA A 240 2.44 -34.11 12.12
C ALA A 240 2.48 -33.08 13.26
N GLN A 241 2.47 -31.79 12.94
CA GLN A 241 2.42 -30.70 13.91
C GLN A 241 1.04 -30.58 14.54
N ARG A 242 -0.02 -30.80 13.77
CA ARG A 242 -1.41 -30.83 14.28
C ARG A 242 -1.62 -31.97 15.28
N GLU A 243 -1.06 -33.14 15.02
CA GLU A 243 -1.15 -34.27 15.94
C GLU A 243 -0.37 -34.03 17.24
N ARG A 244 0.86 -33.45 17.13
CA ARG A 244 1.61 -33.00 18.33
C ARG A 244 0.83 -31.95 19.13
N LEU A 245 0.19 -31.01 18.44
CA LEU A 245 -0.67 -29.99 19.08
C LEU A 245 -1.86 -30.64 19.78
N ARG A 246 -2.50 -31.64 19.16
CA ARG A 246 -3.59 -32.42 19.75
C ARG A 246 -3.14 -33.13 21.03
N ALA A 247 -2.02 -33.84 21.00
CA ALA A 247 -1.45 -34.50 22.16
C ALA A 247 -1.15 -33.50 23.30
N ARG A 248 -0.65 -32.30 22.95
CA ARG A 248 -0.42 -31.24 23.93
C ARG A 248 -1.71 -30.68 24.51
N ARG A 249 -2.77 -30.46 23.71
CA ARG A 249 -4.10 -30.05 24.15
C ARG A 249 -4.65 -31.07 25.16
N ASP A 250 -4.55 -32.36 24.84
CA ASP A 250 -5.06 -33.45 25.69
C ASP A 250 -4.33 -33.48 27.03
N LEU A 251 -3.01 -33.23 27.03
CA LEU A 251 -2.24 -33.08 28.27
C LEU A 251 -2.73 -31.89 29.12
N VAL A 252 -3.09 -30.77 28.51
CA VAL A 252 -3.65 -29.58 29.22
C VAL A 252 -4.98 -29.94 29.84
N LEU A 253 -5.89 -30.57 29.09
CA LEU A 253 -7.22 -30.96 29.56
C LEU A 253 -7.13 -31.92 30.75
N ASN A 254 -6.28 -32.95 30.67
CA ASN A 254 -6.04 -33.88 31.75
C ASN A 254 -5.46 -33.17 32.99
N ARG A 255 -4.52 -32.25 32.81
CA ARG A 255 -3.96 -31.45 33.89
C ARG A 255 -4.98 -30.56 34.56
N MET A 256 -5.90 -29.94 33.80
CA MET A 256 -7.03 -29.18 34.36
C MET A 256 -7.96 -30.05 35.18
N ALA A 257 -8.21 -31.31 34.77
CA ALA A 257 -9.00 -32.26 35.53
C ALA A 257 -8.29 -32.70 36.83
N GLU A 258 -6.98 -33.02 36.77
CA GLU A 258 -6.17 -33.35 37.95
C GLU A 258 -6.23 -32.25 39.03
N LEU A 259 -6.22 -30.98 38.57
CA LEU A 259 -6.29 -29.79 39.42
C LEU A 259 -7.73 -29.41 39.80
N ARG A 260 -8.73 -30.19 39.41
CA ARG A 260 -10.15 -29.95 39.66
C ARG A 260 -10.68 -28.61 39.11
N VAL A 261 -10.02 -28.09 38.08
CA VAL A 261 -10.48 -26.90 37.32
C VAL A 261 -11.68 -27.25 36.45
N ILE A 262 -11.68 -28.49 35.91
CA ILE A 262 -12.79 -29.11 35.19
C ILE A 262 -13.05 -30.51 35.74
N THR A 263 -14.19 -31.11 35.40
CA THR A 263 -14.44 -32.48 35.80
C THR A 263 -13.71 -33.49 34.91
N PRO A 264 -13.42 -34.72 35.39
CA PRO A 264 -12.82 -35.77 34.56
C PRO A 264 -13.66 -36.09 33.32
N GLU A 265 -14.98 -36.04 33.42
CA GLU A 265 -15.95 -36.31 32.36
C GLU A 265 -15.84 -35.20 31.28
N ALA A 266 -15.74 -33.92 31.70
CA ALA A 266 -15.54 -32.80 30.80
C ALA A 266 -14.20 -32.90 30.04
N ALA A 267 -13.12 -33.31 30.72
CA ALA A 267 -11.80 -33.55 30.08
C ALA A 267 -11.89 -34.67 29.05
N LYS A 268 -12.51 -35.82 29.41
CA LYS A 268 -12.70 -36.97 28.51
C LYS A 268 -13.56 -36.59 27.31
N ALA A 269 -14.64 -35.84 27.49
CA ALA A 269 -15.48 -35.35 26.39
C ALA A 269 -14.72 -34.37 25.46
N ALA A 270 -13.89 -33.49 26.03
CA ALA A 270 -13.12 -32.52 25.28
C ALA A 270 -11.96 -33.19 24.49
N THR A 271 -11.26 -34.19 25.02
CA THR A 271 -10.20 -34.94 24.33
C THR A 271 -10.72 -35.75 23.14
N ALA A 272 -11.97 -36.21 23.19
CA ALA A 272 -12.61 -36.91 22.07
C ALA A 272 -12.91 -35.99 20.86
N ARG A 273 -12.96 -34.67 21.07
CA ARG A 273 -13.30 -33.72 20.00
C ARG A 273 -12.05 -33.30 19.20
N PRO A 274 -12.22 -32.92 17.92
CA PRO A 274 -11.12 -32.38 17.13
C PRO A 274 -10.65 -31.02 17.68
N LEU A 275 -9.48 -30.55 17.25
CA LEU A 275 -8.92 -29.24 17.65
C LEU A 275 -9.81 -28.04 17.28
N GLY A 276 -10.70 -28.19 16.30
CA GLY A 276 -11.59 -27.11 15.84
C GLY A 276 -10.86 -25.97 15.12
N LEU A 277 -9.69 -26.25 14.54
CA LEU A 277 -8.87 -25.24 13.85
C LEU A 277 -9.62 -24.65 12.65
N ARG A 278 -9.59 -23.33 12.55
CA ARG A 278 -10.05 -22.53 11.41
C ARG A 278 -8.95 -21.56 11.03
N MET A 279 -7.81 -22.13 10.58
CA MET A 279 -6.62 -21.35 10.26
C MET A 279 -6.95 -20.25 9.27
N ARG A 280 -6.72 -19.01 9.65
CA ARG A 280 -6.83 -17.86 8.74
C ARG A 280 -5.46 -17.56 8.14
N PRO A 281 -5.37 -17.20 6.85
CA PRO A 281 -4.14 -16.68 6.29
C PRO A 281 -3.61 -15.55 7.17
N GLU A 282 -2.30 -15.39 7.20
CA GLU A 282 -1.66 -14.27 7.91
C GLU A 282 -1.54 -13.10 6.93
N PRO A 283 -2.46 -12.12 6.96
CA PRO A 283 -2.46 -11.03 6.00
C PRO A 283 -1.60 -9.89 6.51
N GLY A 284 -0.28 -9.98 6.33
CA GLY A 284 0.64 -8.88 6.60
C GLY A 284 0.88 -8.04 5.36
N GLY A 285 1.02 -6.72 5.54
CA GLY A 285 1.28 -5.77 4.46
C GLY A 285 0.15 -5.65 3.44
N CYS A 286 0.47 -5.09 2.28
CA CYS A 286 -0.54 -4.80 1.25
C CYS A 286 -0.98 -6.02 0.44
N SER A 287 -0.25 -7.14 0.50
CA SER A 287 -0.66 -8.39 -0.17
C SER A 287 -1.94 -9.00 0.40
N GLY A 288 -2.24 -8.74 1.68
CA GLY A 288 -3.48 -9.16 2.33
C GLY A 288 -4.60 -8.11 2.29
N SER A 289 -4.36 -6.97 1.67
CA SER A 289 -5.33 -5.87 1.63
C SER A 289 -6.51 -6.15 0.69
N ALA A 290 -7.70 -5.68 1.10
CA ALA A 290 -8.85 -5.62 0.21
C ALA A 290 -8.64 -4.66 -0.98
N TYR A 291 -7.75 -3.65 -0.83
CA TYR A 291 -7.42 -2.63 -1.82
C TYR A 291 -5.89 -2.46 -1.91
N PRO A 292 -5.17 -3.44 -2.49
CA PRO A 292 -3.72 -3.54 -2.33
C PRO A 292 -2.95 -2.36 -2.93
N PHE A 293 -3.34 -1.83 -4.08
CA PHE A 293 -2.67 -0.68 -4.69
C PHE A 293 -2.86 0.61 -3.91
N PHE A 294 -4.05 0.83 -3.35
CA PHE A 294 -4.28 1.93 -2.43
C PHE A 294 -3.50 1.76 -1.12
N CYS A 295 -3.40 0.54 -0.59
CA CYS A 295 -2.56 0.20 0.56
C CYS A 295 -1.08 0.54 0.29
N VAL A 296 -0.54 0.19 -0.88
CA VAL A 296 0.84 0.54 -1.28
C VAL A 296 1.04 2.06 -1.31
N TYR A 297 0.07 2.80 -1.81
CA TYR A 297 0.13 4.26 -1.76
C TYR A 297 0.25 4.78 -0.33
N VAL A 298 -0.59 4.28 0.60
CA VAL A 298 -0.56 4.65 2.03
C VAL A 298 0.76 4.23 2.68
N GLU A 299 1.25 3.03 2.43
CA GLU A 299 2.54 2.54 2.94
C GLU A 299 3.69 3.47 2.53
N HIS A 300 3.76 3.84 1.26
CA HIS A 300 4.76 4.75 0.75
C HIS A 300 4.60 6.17 1.31
N GLU A 301 3.38 6.69 1.46
CA GLU A 301 3.15 7.97 2.14
C GLU A 301 3.72 7.95 3.55
N VAL A 302 3.48 6.90 4.34
CA VAL A 302 4.06 6.75 5.68
C VAL A 302 5.58 6.69 5.62
N LEU A 303 6.15 5.92 4.68
CA LEU A 303 7.60 5.68 4.58
C LEU A 303 8.39 6.88 4.01
N THR A 304 7.75 7.81 3.33
CA THR A 304 8.38 8.99 2.73
C THR A 304 8.13 10.27 3.52
N ASN A 305 7.03 10.36 4.27
CA ASN A 305 6.63 11.58 4.97
C ASN A 305 7.39 11.73 6.31
N PRO A 306 8.18 12.79 6.51
CA PRO A 306 8.94 13.04 7.75
C PRO A 306 8.09 13.13 9.02
N ALA A 307 6.78 13.41 8.90
CA ALA A 307 5.87 13.45 10.06
C ALA A 307 5.79 12.09 10.80
N PHE A 308 6.12 10.99 10.13
CA PHE A 308 6.15 9.66 10.72
C PHE A 308 7.51 9.27 11.33
N GLY A 309 8.56 10.09 11.20
CA GLY A 309 9.88 9.84 11.76
C GLY A 309 11.02 10.46 10.94
N TYR A 310 12.16 10.68 11.58
CA TYR A 310 13.29 11.36 10.95
C TYR A 310 13.91 10.55 9.80
N THR A 311 14.15 9.25 10.02
CA THR A 311 14.74 8.38 9.02
C THR A 311 13.68 7.43 8.42
N ARG A 312 13.98 6.85 7.26
CA ARG A 312 13.14 5.78 6.70
C ARG A 312 13.00 4.59 7.67
N ALA A 313 14.08 4.23 8.35
CA ALA A 313 14.08 3.14 9.33
C ALA A 313 13.18 3.45 10.54
N ASP A 314 13.11 4.71 10.98
CA ASP A 314 12.21 5.12 12.07
C ASP A 314 10.74 4.99 11.61
N ARG A 315 10.44 5.44 10.40
CA ARG A 315 9.09 5.34 9.82
C ARG A 315 8.66 3.90 9.63
N GLU A 316 9.56 3.05 9.16
CA GLU A 316 9.30 1.61 9.02
C GLU A 316 9.08 0.94 10.37
N ARG A 317 9.92 1.24 11.38
CA ARG A 317 9.70 0.77 12.76
C ARG A 317 8.35 1.21 13.30
N ARG A 318 7.99 2.47 13.10
CA ARG A 318 6.70 3.01 13.56
C ARG A 318 5.52 2.32 12.88
N LEU A 319 5.60 2.09 11.57
CA LEU A 319 4.58 1.37 10.81
C LEU A 319 4.43 -0.09 11.27
N GLN A 320 5.56 -0.78 11.50
CA GLN A 320 5.55 -2.22 11.81
C GLN A 320 5.44 -2.56 13.30
N ARG A 321 5.75 -1.62 14.19
CA ARG A 321 5.83 -1.88 15.65
C ARG A 321 5.00 -0.91 16.49
N GLY A 322 4.52 0.19 15.90
CA GLY A 322 3.90 1.29 16.62
C GLY A 322 2.48 1.04 17.12
N GLY A 323 1.77 0.06 16.56
CA GLY A 323 0.38 -0.21 16.94
C GLY A 323 -0.59 0.90 16.50
N LEU A 324 -0.28 1.59 15.39
CA LEU A 324 -1.08 2.69 14.89
C LEU A 324 -2.45 2.22 14.36
N THR A 325 -3.44 3.07 14.45
CA THR A 325 -4.66 2.96 13.66
C THR A 325 -4.71 4.13 12.67
N ILE A 326 -4.53 3.82 11.37
CA ILE A 326 -4.48 4.81 10.30
C ILE A 326 -5.83 4.81 9.59
N TRP A 327 -6.54 5.94 9.68
CA TRP A 327 -7.79 6.18 8.96
C TRP A 327 -7.47 6.69 7.57
N THR A 328 -7.96 5.99 6.56
CA THR A 328 -7.71 6.32 5.17
C THR A 328 -8.93 6.91 4.47
N THR A 329 -8.72 7.41 3.26
CA THR A 329 -9.73 8.13 2.47
C THR A 329 -10.52 7.22 1.54
N VAL A 330 -10.11 5.96 1.35
CA VAL A 330 -10.72 5.07 0.35
C VAL A 330 -12.20 4.83 0.65
N ASP A 331 -13.02 4.99 -0.41
CA ASP A 331 -14.45 4.70 -0.38
C ASP A 331 -14.68 3.32 -1.00
N PRO A 332 -15.15 2.34 -0.21
CA PRO A 332 -15.37 0.98 -0.71
C PRO A 332 -16.32 0.90 -1.91
N ALA A 333 -17.27 1.84 -2.03
CA ALA A 333 -18.21 1.85 -3.15
C ALA A 333 -17.55 2.39 -4.43
N ALA A 334 -16.78 3.47 -4.33
CA ALA A 334 -16.00 4.04 -5.42
C ALA A 334 -14.90 3.07 -5.89
N GLN A 335 -14.19 2.43 -4.95
CA GLN A 335 -13.15 1.46 -5.25
C GLN A 335 -13.70 0.28 -6.06
N ARG A 336 -14.77 -0.36 -5.57
CA ARG A 336 -15.42 -1.46 -6.31
C ARG A 336 -16.01 -1.02 -7.65
N ALA A 337 -16.40 0.25 -7.79
CA ALA A 337 -16.89 0.78 -9.07
C ALA A 337 -15.76 0.87 -10.11
N ALA A 338 -14.58 1.40 -9.70
CA ALA A 338 -13.39 1.47 -10.55
C ALA A 338 -12.89 0.07 -10.96
N GLU A 339 -12.72 -0.84 -9.99
CA GLU A 339 -12.27 -2.21 -10.24
C GLU A 339 -13.19 -2.95 -11.23
N ARG A 340 -14.51 -2.87 -11.05
CA ARG A 340 -15.47 -3.52 -11.95
C ARG A 340 -15.48 -2.90 -13.35
N ALA A 341 -15.37 -1.57 -13.47
CA ALA A 341 -15.35 -0.91 -14.76
C ALA A 341 -14.11 -1.26 -15.58
N ILE A 342 -12.95 -1.39 -14.91
CA ILE A 342 -11.71 -1.84 -15.52
C ILE A 342 -11.83 -3.33 -15.92
N ALA A 343 -12.20 -4.19 -14.97
CA ALA A 343 -12.28 -5.64 -15.19
C ALA A 343 -13.26 -6.05 -16.29
N ALA A 344 -14.30 -5.24 -16.52
CA ALA A 344 -15.26 -5.46 -17.62
C ALA A 344 -14.65 -5.25 -19.02
N ARG A 345 -13.45 -4.66 -19.12
CA ARG A 345 -12.86 -4.26 -20.42
C ARG A 345 -11.40 -4.64 -20.61
N VAL A 346 -10.66 -4.87 -19.55
CA VAL A 346 -9.23 -5.20 -19.59
C VAL A 346 -8.96 -6.38 -18.67
N ASN A 347 -8.48 -7.49 -19.23
CA ASN A 347 -8.17 -8.67 -18.45
C ASN A 347 -6.81 -8.51 -17.74
N PRO A 348 -6.63 -9.10 -16.55
CA PRO A 348 -5.32 -9.09 -15.90
C PRO A 348 -4.20 -9.73 -16.72
N ARG A 349 -4.55 -10.62 -17.67
CA ARG A 349 -3.58 -11.28 -18.58
C ARG A 349 -3.25 -10.50 -19.84
N ASP A 350 -3.99 -9.43 -20.15
CA ASP A 350 -3.66 -8.56 -21.27
C ASP A 350 -2.30 -7.88 -20.99
N ASP A 351 -1.50 -7.69 -22.04
CA ASP A 351 -0.23 -6.96 -21.94
C ASP A 351 -0.46 -5.46 -21.69
N GLN A 352 -1.61 -4.96 -22.16
CA GLN A 352 -2.06 -3.59 -21.91
C GLN A 352 -2.69 -3.50 -20.54
N VAL A 353 -2.41 -2.38 -19.85
CA VAL A 353 -2.86 -2.13 -18.47
C VAL A 353 -3.67 -0.85 -18.41
N ALA A 354 -4.85 -0.96 -17.79
CA ALA A 354 -5.64 0.19 -17.38
C ALA A 354 -5.39 0.49 -15.90
N ALA A 355 -5.31 1.78 -15.56
CA ALA A 355 -5.28 2.26 -14.19
C ALA A 355 -6.20 3.47 -14.03
N GLU A 356 -6.88 3.57 -12.88
CA GLU A 356 -7.81 4.64 -12.55
C GLU A 356 -7.60 5.13 -11.12
N THR A 357 -7.60 6.46 -10.93
CA THR A 357 -7.70 7.09 -9.62
C THR A 357 -8.89 8.04 -9.58
N MET A 358 -9.64 8.00 -8.48
CA MET A 358 -10.73 8.91 -8.18
C MET A 358 -10.36 9.85 -7.04
N VAL A 359 -10.52 11.15 -7.25
CA VAL A 359 -10.19 12.21 -6.27
C VAL A 359 -11.40 13.10 -6.03
N GLU A 360 -11.65 13.42 -4.76
CA GLU A 360 -12.73 14.33 -4.37
C GLU A 360 -12.32 15.79 -4.56
N PRO A 361 -13.06 16.57 -5.36
CA PRO A 361 -12.78 17.98 -5.59
C PRO A 361 -12.85 18.81 -4.29
N GLY A 362 -11.94 19.77 -4.15
CA GLY A 362 -11.89 20.68 -3.02
C GLY A 362 -11.34 20.12 -1.72
N THR A 363 -11.04 18.81 -1.67
CA THR A 363 -10.42 18.12 -0.53
C THR A 363 -9.16 17.35 -0.90
N GLY A 364 -9.05 16.85 -2.12
CA GLY A 364 -7.94 16.00 -2.58
C GLY A 364 -8.02 14.55 -2.10
N LEU A 365 -9.11 14.16 -1.41
CA LEU A 365 -9.25 12.80 -0.86
C LEU A 365 -9.28 11.76 -1.97
N ILE A 366 -8.35 10.81 -1.94
CA ILE A 366 -8.31 9.67 -2.88
C ILE A 366 -9.41 8.69 -2.49
N ARG A 367 -10.47 8.60 -3.31
CA ARG A 367 -11.64 7.76 -3.06
C ARG A 367 -11.54 6.36 -3.65
N ALA A 368 -10.74 6.21 -4.71
CA ALA A 368 -10.45 4.92 -5.32
C ALA A 368 -9.09 4.94 -6.03
N MET A 369 -8.45 3.79 -6.10
CA MET A 369 -7.22 3.53 -6.84
C MET A 369 -7.24 2.09 -7.33
N ALA A 370 -7.41 1.90 -8.64
CA ALA A 370 -7.62 0.58 -9.24
C ALA A 370 -6.74 0.37 -10.47
N THR A 371 -6.35 -0.87 -10.71
CA THR A 371 -5.63 -1.28 -11.92
C THR A 371 -6.22 -2.59 -12.47
N SER A 372 -5.93 -2.89 -13.73
CA SER A 372 -6.35 -4.16 -14.36
C SER A 372 -5.51 -5.38 -13.94
N LYS A 373 -4.38 -5.19 -13.26
CA LYS A 373 -3.51 -6.26 -12.77
C LYS A 373 -3.86 -6.64 -11.34
N HIS A 374 -3.61 -7.90 -10.95
CA HIS A 374 -3.63 -8.30 -9.56
C HIS A 374 -2.34 -7.85 -8.85
N TYR A 375 -2.44 -7.61 -7.55
CA TYR A 375 -1.27 -7.28 -6.74
C TYR A 375 -0.48 -8.54 -6.38
N GLY A 376 0.83 -8.52 -6.62
CA GLY A 376 1.73 -9.61 -6.29
C GLY A 376 2.82 -9.84 -7.34
N ARG A 377 3.63 -10.86 -7.10
CA ARG A 377 4.66 -11.30 -8.05
C ARG A 377 4.08 -12.32 -9.03
N ASN A 378 4.60 -12.32 -10.24
CA ASN A 378 4.26 -13.36 -11.22
C ASN A 378 5.02 -14.66 -10.90
N PRO A 379 4.42 -15.84 -11.16
CA PRO A 379 5.14 -17.11 -11.06
C PRO A 379 6.39 -17.10 -11.95
N HIS A 380 7.48 -17.72 -11.46
CA HIS A 380 8.76 -17.85 -12.16
C HIS A 380 9.50 -16.52 -12.46
N ASP A 381 9.33 -15.49 -11.61
CA ASP A 381 10.00 -14.17 -11.71
C ASP A 381 9.88 -13.52 -13.11
N ARG A 382 8.80 -13.81 -13.83
CA ARG A 382 8.51 -13.13 -15.08
C ARG A 382 8.01 -11.71 -14.78
N ASP A 383 8.63 -10.72 -15.39
CA ASP A 383 8.25 -9.31 -15.23
C ASP A 383 6.84 -9.01 -15.78
N ILE A 384 6.34 -9.87 -16.68
CA ILE A 384 5.08 -9.68 -17.40
C ILE A 384 4.13 -10.84 -17.12
N GLY A 385 2.93 -10.51 -16.67
CA GLY A 385 1.90 -11.48 -16.32
C GLY A 385 0.66 -10.82 -15.73
N PRO A 386 -0.25 -11.61 -15.13
CA PRO A 386 -1.47 -11.09 -14.53
C PRO A 386 -1.24 -10.27 -13.26
N ASN A 387 -0.05 -10.36 -12.65
CA ASN A 387 0.29 -9.70 -11.39
C ASN A 387 1.30 -8.58 -11.59
N THR A 388 1.30 -7.63 -10.67
CA THR A 388 2.32 -6.60 -10.52
C THR A 388 2.41 -6.13 -9.08
N THR A 389 3.61 -5.76 -8.63
CA THR A 389 3.80 -5.03 -7.37
C THR A 389 3.86 -3.51 -7.58
N TYR A 390 3.94 -3.04 -8.82
CA TYR A 390 3.93 -1.61 -9.14
C TYR A 390 2.52 -1.04 -9.07
N ASN A 391 2.38 0.09 -8.41
CA ASN A 391 1.13 0.85 -8.37
C ASN A 391 0.99 1.72 -9.63
N LEU A 392 0.41 1.16 -10.68
CA LEU A 392 0.28 1.83 -11.99
C LEU A 392 -0.63 3.07 -11.97
N ALA A 393 -1.31 3.32 -10.86
CA ALA A 393 -2.17 4.50 -10.66
C ALA A 393 -1.44 5.65 -9.95
N ALA A 394 -0.20 5.44 -9.47
CA ALA A 394 0.58 6.39 -8.68
C ALA A 394 1.95 6.71 -9.30
N ASP A 395 2.60 7.74 -8.77
CA ASP A 395 3.98 8.12 -9.07
C ASP A 395 5.01 7.20 -8.39
N THR A 396 6.30 7.35 -8.74
CA THR A 396 7.39 6.53 -8.18
C THR A 396 7.53 6.71 -6.66
N ALA A 397 7.22 7.88 -6.12
CA ALA A 397 7.28 8.15 -4.69
C ALA A 397 6.24 7.32 -3.91
N HIS A 398 5.16 6.90 -4.56
CA HIS A 398 4.06 6.12 -3.97
C HIS A 398 3.96 4.69 -4.53
N GLY A 399 5.11 4.11 -4.90
CA GLY A 399 5.21 2.72 -5.35
C GLY A 399 4.79 2.49 -6.81
N GLY A 400 4.66 3.56 -7.59
CA GLY A 400 4.33 3.51 -9.00
C GLY A 400 5.55 3.37 -9.92
N GLY A 401 5.29 3.49 -11.21
CA GLY A 401 6.30 3.48 -12.27
C GLY A 401 6.55 4.86 -12.87
N LEU A 402 7.22 4.87 -14.03
CA LEU A 402 7.57 6.11 -14.75
C LEU A 402 6.36 6.84 -15.36
N GLY A 403 5.15 6.24 -15.29
CA GLY A 403 3.94 6.82 -15.86
C GLY A 403 3.78 6.60 -17.36
N LEU A 404 2.73 7.23 -17.91
CA LEU A 404 2.41 7.20 -19.32
C LEU A 404 2.19 8.64 -19.83
N GLN A 405 2.57 8.93 -21.05
CA GLN A 405 2.29 10.24 -21.65
C GLN A 405 0.80 10.53 -21.65
N ALA A 406 0.42 11.66 -21.05
CA ALA A 406 -1.00 11.99 -20.83
C ALA A 406 -1.76 12.45 -22.10
N GLY A 407 -1.02 12.71 -23.18
CA GLY A 407 -1.62 13.09 -24.46
C GLY A 407 -2.43 14.36 -24.37
N SER A 408 -3.46 14.44 -25.19
CA SER A 408 -4.34 15.61 -25.33
C SER A 408 -5.09 16.02 -24.04
N THR A 409 -4.94 15.33 -22.91
CA THR A 409 -5.48 15.82 -21.62
C THR A 409 -4.83 17.16 -21.23
N PHE A 410 -3.57 17.37 -21.60
CA PHE A 410 -2.83 18.63 -21.33
C PHE A 410 -3.43 19.86 -22.00
N LYS A 411 -4.22 19.69 -23.04
CA LYS A 411 -4.95 20.80 -23.69
C LYS A 411 -5.88 21.54 -22.71
N ALA A 412 -6.30 20.91 -21.62
CA ALA A 412 -7.07 21.56 -20.58
C ALA A 412 -6.29 22.69 -19.87
N PHE A 413 -4.97 22.49 -19.68
CA PHE A 413 -4.10 23.51 -19.07
C PHE A 413 -3.84 24.66 -20.03
N THR A 414 -3.63 24.40 -21.32
CA THR A 414 -3.52 25.43 -22.36
C THR A 414 -4.82 26.22 -22.51
N LEU A 415 -5.99 25.56 -22.43
CA LEU A 415 -7.30 26.22 -22.41
C LEU A 415 -7.42 27.15 -21.20
N ALA A 416 -7.08 26.68 -19.99
CA ALA A 416 -7.14 27.48 -18.77
C ALA A 416 -6.23 28.72 -18.87
N THR A 417 -5.01 28.55 -19.41
CA THR A 417 -4.08 29.66 -19.67
C THR A 417 -4.66 30.65 -20.65
N ALA A 418 -5.24 30.19 -21.77
CA ALA A 418 -5.83 31.08 -22.79
C ALA A 418 -6.98 31.92 -22.24
N LEU A 419 -7.86 31.32 -21.42
CA LEU A 419 -8.95 32.03 -20.73
C LEU A 419 -8.40 33.01 -19.69
N SER A 420 -7.31 32.68 -19.00
CA SER A 420 -6.62 33.58 -18.06
C SER A 420 -6.00 34.79 -18.75
N GLU A 421 -5.49 34.62 -20.00
CA GLU A 421 -4.97 35.70 -20.86
C GLU A 421 -6.08 36.51 -21.57
N GLY A 422 -7.36 36.30 -21.20
CA GLY A 422 -8.47 37.08 -21.70
C GLY A 422 -9.13 36.62 -22.99
N MET A 423 -8.74 35.43 -23.51
CA MET A 423 -9.43 34.88 -24.68
C MET A 423 -10.86 34.45 -24.35
N ARG A 424 -11.76 34.59 -25.32
CA ARG A 424 -13.19 34.29 -25.22
C ARG A 424 -13.52 32.98 -25.93
N PHE A 425 -14.67 32.39 -25.69
CA PHE A 425 -15.07 31.10 -26.26
C PHE A 425 -15.03 31.01 -27.79
N GLY A 426 -15.39 32.10 -28.46
CA GLY A 426 -15.39 32.19 -29.92
C GLY A 426 -14.05 32.56 -30.57
N ASP A 427 -13.04 32.96 -29.77
CA ASP A 427 -11.71 33.31 -30.31
C ASP A 427 -10.97 32.06 -30.78
N GLY A 428 -10.12 32.21 -31.82
CA GLY A 428 -9.40 31.09 -32.38
C GLY A 428 -8.67 31.38 -33.67
N PHE A 429 -8.46 30.35 -34.50
CA PHE A 429 -7.62 30.39 -35.66
C PHE A 429 -8.17 29.62 -36.85
N GLN A 430 -7.79 30.07 -38.03
CA GLN A 430 -7.75 29.22 -39.23
C GLN A 430 -6.52 28.30 -39.10
N THR A 431 -6.71 26.99 -39.14
CA THR A 431 -5.62 26.02 -39.05
C THR A 431 -5.37 25.35 -40.40
N PRO A 432 -4.11 25.08 -40.77
CA PRO A 432 -3.79 24.25 -41.95
C PRO A 432 -4.04 22.75 -41.63
N GLY A 433 -3.94 21.91 -42.66
CA GLY A 433 -4.05 20.44 -42.53
C GLY A 433 -2.81 19.79 -41.91
N SER A 434 -1.67 20.46 -41.98
CA SER A 434 -0.38 20.08 -41.36
C SER A 434 0.30 21.29 -40.80
N PHE A 435 1.15 21.13 -39.81
CA PHE A 435 1.85 22.22 -39.12
C PHE A 435 3.23 21.81 -38.68
N VAL A 436 4.24 22.59 -39.02
CA VAL A 436 5.58 22.49 -38.45
C VAL A 436 5.72 23.62 -37.41
N PRO A 437 5.95 23.30 -36.14
CA PRO A 437 5.87 24.28 -35.04
C PRO A 437 6.83 25.46 -35.19
N GLY A 438 8.03 25.23 -35.75
CA GLY A 438 9.04 26.31 -35.98
C GLY A 438 9.65 26.84 -34.69
N SER A 439 10.12 28.12 -34.76
CA SER A 439 10.68 28.84 -33.60
C SER A 439 9.60 29.67 -32.87
N GLY A 440 9.99 30.29 -31.76
CA GLY A 440 9.12 31.24 -31.01
C GLY A 440 8.57 30.67 -29.71
N TYR A 441 8.99 29.49 -29.28
CA TYR A 441 8.70 28.95 -27.93
C TYR A 441 9.87 29.29 -27.00
N ARG A 442 9.54 29.60 -25.73
CA ARG A 442 10.52 29.83 -24.68
C ARG A 442 10.13 28.99 -23.46
N ASP A 443 11.13 28.33 -22.84
CA ASP A 443 10.96 27.67 -21.57
C ASP A 443 10.81 28.67 -20.40
N CYS A 444 10.57 28.19 -19.18
CA CYS A 444 10.40 29.06 -18.03
C CYS A 444 11.70 29.70 -17.52
N ALA A 445 12.86 29.29 -18.05
CA ALA A 445 14.14 29.96 -17.87
C ALA A 445 14.38 31.04 -18.95
N GLY A 446 13.41 31.28 -19.85
CA GLY A 446 13.51 32.25 -20.92
C GLY A 446 14.32 31.78 -22.14
N ARG A 447 14.84 30.56 -22.15
CA ARG A 447 15.64 30.01 -23.24
C ARG A 447 14.76 29.67 -24.44
N ALA A 448 15.21 29.96 -25.64
CA ALA A 448 14.55 29.55 -26.85
C ALA A 448 14.53 28.00 -26.94
N VAL A 449 13.34 27.44 -27.11
CA VAL A 449 13.18 25.99 -27.29
C VAL A 449 12.84 25.74 -28.75
N ASN A 450 13.71 25.00 -29.44
CA ASN A 450 13.48 24.63 -30.81
C ASN A 450 12.39 23.58 -30.93
N ALA A 451 11.41 23.84 -31.77
CA ALA A 451 10.41 22.84 -32.11
C ALA A 451 11.05 21.69 -32.89
N PRO A 452 10.63 20.44 -32.68
CA PRO A 452 11.04 19.35 -33.54
C PRO A 452 10.64 19.69 -34.99
N ARG A 453 11.50 19.38 -35.95
CA ARG A 453 11.19 19.53 -37.39
C ARG A 453 10.06 18.62 -37.86
N THR A 454 9.48 17.89 -36.97
CA THR A 454 8.39 16.93 -37.21
C THR A 454 7.10 17.67 -37.55
N THR A 455 6.48 17.27 -38.65
CA THR A 455 5.17 17.76 -39.05
C THR A 455 4.09 17.23 -38.14
N ILE A 456 3.27 18.10 -37.56
CA ILE A 456 2.13 17.78 -36.73
C ILE A 456 0.87 17.70 -37.62
N TYR A 457 0.08 16.64 -37.41
CA TYR A 457 -1.20 16.43 -38.06
C TYR A 457 -2.32 16.39 -37.01
N ASN A 458 -3.55 16.72 -37.44
CA ASN A 458 -4.74 16.44 -36.64
C ASN A 458 -5.05 14.93 -36.67
N ALA A 459 -5.82 14.41 -35.70
CA ALA A 459 -6.25 13.02 -35.68
C ALA A 459 -7.04 12.66 -36.97
N SER A 460 -7.01 11.38 -37.35
CA SER A 460 -7.71 10.87 -38.52
C SER A 460 -9.19 11.29 -38.53
N GLY A 461 -9.66 11.90 -39.61
CA GLY A 461 -11.00 12.47 -39.77
C GLY A 461 -11.05 14.00 -39.78
N GLU A 462 -10.03 14.70 -39.25
CA GLU A 462 -9.90 16.16 -39.25
C GLU A 462 -8.70 16.67 -40.08
N GLY A 463 -8.24 15.85 -41.01
CA GLY A 463 -7.01 16.06 -41.79
C GLY A 463 -6.98 17.25 -42.74
N ARG A 464 -8.06 18.00 -42.84
CA ARG A 464 -8.12 19.18 -43.69
C ARG A 464 -8.19 20.41 -42.85
N GLY A 465 -7.29 21.02 -42.34
CA GLY A 465 -7.37 22.33 -41.70
C GLY A 465 -8.79 22.95 -41.62
N GLY A 466 -8.97 24.03 -40.94
CA GLY A 466 -10.25 24.69 -40.85
C GLY A 466 -10.29 25.79 -39.79
N PRO A 467 -11.41 26.52 -39.72
CA PRO A 467 -11.65 27.49 -38.67
C PRO A 467 -12.01 26.77 -37.36
N TYR A 468 -11.28 27.07 -36.31
CA TYR A 468 -11.54 26.52 -34.96
C TYR A 468 -11.53 27.63 -33.91
N SER A 469 -12.62 27.71 -33.14
CA SER A 469 -12.67 28.50 -31.90
C SER A 469 -12.14 27.72 -30.71
N LEU A 470 -11.97 28.37 -29.54
CA LEU A 470 -11.58 27.69 -28.28
C LEU A 470 -12.50 26.51 -27.97
N GLU A 471 -13.81 26.70 -28.10
CA GLU A 471 -14.77 25.60 -27.89
C GLU A 471 -14.61 24.49 -28.90
N LEU A 472 -14.67 24.81 -30.22
CA LEU A 472 -14.67 23.80 -31.26
C LEU A 472 -13.32 23.05 -31.32
N GLY A 473 -12.20 23.75 -31.18
CA GLY A 473 -10.86 23.18 -31.14
C GLY A 473 -10.67 22.24 -29.93
N THR A 474 -11.30 22.56 -28.78
CA THR A 474 -11.31 21.73 -27.56
C THR A 474 -12.18 20.49 -27.74
N TRP A 475 -13.45 20.67 -28.18
CA TRP A 475 -14.38 19.56 -28.34
C TRP A 475 -13.88 18.51 -29.31
N LYS A 476 -13.24 18.93 -30.40
CA LYS A 476 -12.64 18.05 -31.42
C LYS A 476 -11.17 17.67 -31.10
N SER A 477 -10.60 18.23 -30.03
CA SER A 477 -9.22 17.94 -29.63
C SER A 477 -8.15 18.22 -30.71
N VAL A 478 -8.31 19.34 -31.48
CA VAL A 478 -7.50 19.65 -32.65
C VAL A 478 -6.05 19.94 -32.26
N ASN A 479 -5.08 19.14 -32.74
CA ASN A 479 -3.67 19.26 -32.38
C ASN A 479 -3.07 20.58 -32.83
N ILE A 480 -3.24 20.92 -34.12
CA ILE A 480 -2.66 22.13 -34.72
C ILE A 480 -3.23 23.41 -34.10
N PHE A 481 -4.53 23.40 -33.74
CA PHE A 481 -5.12 24.50 -33.02
C PHE A 481 -4.41 24.76 -31.70
N TYR A 482 -4.18 23.72 -30.92
CA TYR A 482 -3.54 23.82 -29.60
C TYR A 482 -2.05 24.17 -29.69
N MET A 483 -1.33 23.70 -30.71
CA MET A 483 0.04 24.10 -30.94
C MET A 483 0.15 25.61 -31.23
N LYS A 484 -0.78 26.16 -32.04
CA LYS A 484 -0.85 27.61 -32.29
C LYS A 484 -1.26 28.38 -31.05
N LEU A 485 -2.21 27.85 -30.28
CA LEU A 485 -2.69 28.44 -29.03
C LEU A 485 -1.58 28.53 -27.99
N GLU A 486 -0.86 27.43 -27.73
CA GLU A 486 0.29 27.39 -26.82
C GLU A 486 1.39 28.38 -27.22
N ARG A 487 1.66 28.51 -28.54
CA ARG A 487 2.62 29.50 -29.05
C ARG A 487 2.15 30.93 -28.75
N GLN A 488 0.83 31.21 -28.84
CA GLN A 488 0.28 32.53 -28.59
C GLN A 488 0.30 32.91 -27.11
N VAL A 489 -0.15 32.02 -26.23
CA VAL A 489 -0.21 32.28 -24.77
C VAL A 489 1.13 32.05 -24.07
N GLY A 490 2.09 31.48 -24.77
CA GLY A 490 3.43 31.19 -24.25
C GLY A 490 3.55 29.84 -23.54
N LEU A 491 4.53 29.05 -23.95
CA LEU A 491 4.83 27.72 -23.37
C LEU A 491 4.99 27.79 -21.84
N CYS A 492 5.81 28.74 -21.33
CA CYS A 492 6.02 28.86 -19.89
C CYS A 492 4.74 29.19 -19.11
N ASN A 493 3.83 30.01 -19.68
CA ASN A 493 2.55 30.31 -19.00
C ASN A 493 1.69 29.04 -18.88
N VAL A 494 1.67 28.19 -19.90
CA VAL A 494 0.97 26.88 -19.85
C VAL A 494 1.62 25.95 -18.83
N VAL A 495 2.96 25.89 -18.79
CA VAL A 495 3.70 25.10 -17.78
C VAL A 495 3.40 25.59 -16.37
N ARG A 496 3.40 26.90 -16.13
CA ARG A 496 3.05 27.49 -14.82
C ARG A 496 1.64 27.15 -14.39
N THR A 497 0.67 27.25 -15.29
CA THR A 497 -0.73 26.85 -15.03
C THR A 497 -0.81 25.37 -14.67
N ALA A 498 -0.15 24.51 -15.43
CA ALA A 498 -0.13 23.07 -15.14
C ALA A 498 0.51 22.76 -13.77
N ARG A 499 1.64 23.38 -13.45
CA ARG A 499 2.33 23.22 -12.13
C ARG A 499 1.47 23.74 -10.97
N ALA A 500 0.80 24.89 -11.14
CA ALA A 500 -0.09 25.44 -10.11
C ALA A 500 -1.25 24.49 -9.82
N LEU A 501 -1.75 23.77 -10.83
CA LEU A 501 -2.77 22.72 -10.70
C LEU A 501 -2.20 21.35 -10.30
N GLY A 502 -0.93 21.29 -9.84
CA GLY A 502 -0.32 20.12 -9.27
C GLY A 502 0.27 19.11 -10.27
N ILE A 503 0.37 19.47 -11.55
CA ILE A 503 0.99 18.60 -12.56
C ILE A 503 2.47 18.46 -12.28
N ARG A 504 2.91 17.22 -12.13
CA ARG A 504 4.30 16.77 -11.99
C ARG A 504 4.47 15.43 -12.70
N ARG A 505 5.67 15.15 -13.19
CA ARG A 505 5.97 13.85 -13.80
C ARG A 505 5.91 12.74 -12.78
N ALA A 506 5.51 11.57 -13.22
CA ALA A 506 5.39 10.39 -12.38
C ALA A 506 6.74 9.90 -11.79
N ASP A 507 7.85 10.19 -12.47
CA ASP A 507 9.20 9.88 -12.00
C ASP A 507 9.79 10.93 -11.03
N GLY A 508 9.06 12.05 -10.80
CA GLY A 508 9.49 13.16 -9.94
C GLY A 508 10.44 14.15 -10.61
N GLU A 509 10.86 13.90 -11.84
CA GLU A 509 11.74 14.78 -12.60
C GLU A 509 11.02 16.06 -13.07
N PRO A 510 11.74 17.12 -13.41
CA PRO A 510 11.15 18.34 -13.95
C PRO A 510 10.35 18.09 -15.23
N LEU A 511 9.26 18.85 -15.41
CA LEU A 511 8.45 18.78 -16.63
C LEU A 511 9.28 19.13 -17.86
N HIS A 512 9.10 18.36 -18.93
CA HIS A 512 9.65 18.68 -20.24
C HIS A 512 8.95 19.91 -20.84
N GLU A 513 9.64 21.03 -20.82
CA GLU A 513 9.16 22.32 -21.34
C GLU A 513 9.48 22.43 -22.82
N VAL A 514 8.74 21.73 -23.67
CA VAL A 514 8.95 21.65 -25.12
C VAL A 514 7.72 22.10 -25.90
N PRO A 515 7.83 22.51 -27.17
CA PRO A 515 6.72 23.02 -27.96
C PRO A 515 5.51 22.09 -28.07
N THR A 516 5.67 20.80 -27.81
CA THR A 516 4.60 19.80 -27.82
C THR A 516 4.01 19.57 -26.42
N PHE A 517 4.27 20.44 -25.44
CA PHE A 517 3.77 20.31 -24.07
C PHE A 517 2.24 20.19 -24.02
N THR A 518 1.52 21.02 -24.78
CA THR A 518 0.05 20.95 -24.91
C THR A 518 -0.48 19.62 -25.45
N LEU A 519 0.39 18.81 -26.11
CA LEU A 519 0.07 17.48 -26.61
C LEU A 519 0.35 16.38 -25.59
N GLY A 520 0.81 16.73 -24.37
CA GLY A 520 0.99 15.84 -23.24
C GLY A 520 2.12 14.84 -23.36
N VAL A 521 3.31 15.35 -23.71
CA VAL A 521 4.56 14.57 -23.87
C VAL A 521 5.19 14.14 -22.54
N ASN A 522 4.70 14.66 -21.41
CA ASN A 522 5.17 14.28 -20.09
C ASN A 522 4.48 12.99 -19.61
N GLU A 523 5.26 12.11 -19.00
CA GLU A 523 4.80 10.87 -18.40
C GLU A 523 4.12 11.16 -17.05
N MET A 524 2.84 10.77 -16.94
CA MET A 524 1.96 11.10 -15.83
C MET A 524 1.40 9.83 -15.19
N ASP A 525 1.00 9.95 -13.94
CA ASP A 525 0.20 8.97 -13.23
C ASP A 525 -1.27 9.43 -13.12
N PRO A 526 -2.24 8.49 -13.00
CA PRO A 526 -3.65 8.82 -12.87
C PRO A 526 -4.00 9.69 -11.64
N THR A 527 -3.29 9.54 -10.52
CA THR A 527 -3.56 10.30 -9.29
C THR A 527 -3.26 11.78 -9.48
N THR A 528 -2.10 12.11 -10.06
CA THR A 528 -1.71 13.49 -10.37
C THR A 528 -2.68 14.14 -11.36
N VAL A 529 -3.07 13.42 -12.43
CA VAL A 529 -4.00 13.94 -13.43
C VAL A 529 -5.41 14.12 -12.85
N ALA A 530 -5.91 13.16 -12.07
CA ALA A 530 -7.22 13.27 -11.41
C ALA A 530 -7.29 14.46 -10.46
N ALA A 531 -6.25 14.70 -9.66
CA ALA A 531 -6.18 15.83 -8.73
C ALA A 531 -6.14 17.18 -9.46
N ALA A 532 -5.40 17.26 -10.57
CA ALA A 532 -5.38 18.47 -11.40
C ALA A 532 -6.75 18.77 -12.01
N PHE A 533 -7.47 17.75 -12.50
CA PHE A 533 -8.82 17.92 -13.02
C PHE A 533 -9.86 18.19 -11.94
N ALA A 534 -9.67 17.66 -10.72
CA ALA A 534 -10.48 17.98 -9.55
C ALA A 534 -10.43 19.48 -9.20
N SER A 535 -9.33 20.17 -9.54
CA SER A 535 -9.20 21.62 -9.31
C SER A 535 -10.15 22.42 -10.16
N PHE A 536 -10.45 22.01 -11.39
CA PHE A 536 -11.48 22.65 -12.22
C PHE A 536 -12.87 22.47 -11.61
N ALA A 537 -13.16 21.25 -11.11
CA ALA A 537 -14.44 20.94 -10.47
C ALA A 537 -14.66 21.76 -9.18
N SER A 538 -13.60 22.08 -8.45
CA SER A 538 -13.60 22.86 -7.20
C SER A 538 -13.33 24.34 -7.42
N ARG A 539 -13.64 24.86 -8.60
CA ARG A 539 -13.53 26.28 -8.95
C ARG A 539 -12.12 26.84 -8.74
N GLY A 540 -11.10 26.10 -9.24
CA GLY A 540 -9.70 26.53 -9.20
C GLY A 540 -8.95 26.21 -7.91
N ARG A 541 -9.56 25.58 -6.93
CA ARG A 541 -8.91 25.13 -5.70
C ARG A 541 -8.19 23.80 -5.94
N TYR A 542 -6.87 23.84 -5.98
CA TYR A 542 -6.04 22.62 -6.00
C TYR A 542 -5.81 22.10 -4.58
N CYS A 543 -6.05 20.82 -4.36
CA CYS A 543 -5.71 20.12 -3.14
C CYS A 543 -4.74 18.98 -3.45
N ARG A 544 -3.64 18.88 -2.70
CA ARG A 544 -2.71 17.75 -2.81
C ARG A 544 -3.48 16.44 -2.57
N PRO A 545 -3.24 15.39 -3.37
CA PRO A 545 -3.84 14.08 -3.12
C PRO A 545 -3.59 13.61 -1.68
N LEU A 546 -4.64 13.17 -1.00
CA LEU A 546 -4.62 12.79 0.41
C LEU A 546 -5.20 11.39 0.58
N ALA A 547 -4.38 10.48 1.14
CA ALA A 547 -4.76 9.09 1.39
C ALA A 547 -5.06 8.81 2.88
N ILE A 548 -4.56 9.64 3.81
CA ILE A 548 -4.66 9.46 5.26
C ILE A 548 -5.41 10.65 5.85
N THR A 549 -6.50 10.42 6.60
CA THR A 549 -7.27 11.47 7.29
C THR A 549 -6.95 11.59 8.76
N ALA A 550 -6.54 10.52 9.42
CA ALA A 550 -6.15 10.55 10.82
C ALA A 550 -5.24 9.39 11.18
N ILE A 551 -4.44 9.62 12.20
CA ILE A 551 -3.56 8.63 12.82
C ILE A 551 -3.94 8.58 14.31
N VAL A 552 -4.21 7.40 14.82
CA VAL A 552 -4.44 7.16 16.23
C VAL A 552 -3.29 6.34 16.76
N GLU A 553 -2.60 6.87 17.75
CA GLU A 553 -1.50 6.21 18.45
C GLU A 553 -2.03 5.10 19.35
N ARG A 554 -1.12 4.29 19.87
CA ARG A 554 -1.44 3.19 20.78
C ARG A 554 -2.13 3.64 22.08
N ASP A 555 -1.80 4.82 22.57
CA ASP A 555 -2.40 5.42 23.77
C ASP A 555 -3.77 6.07 23.54
N GLY A 556 -4.26 6.01 22.28
CA GLY A 556 -5.53 6.61 21.86
C GLY A 556 -5.38 8.08 21.39
N THR A 557 -4.19 8.65 21.44
CA THR A 557 -3.94 10.01 20.93
C THR A 557 -4.22 10.05 19.43
N ARG A 558 -5.14 10.93 19.01
CA ARG A 558 -5.55 11.11 17.63
C ARG A 558 -4.94 12.36 17.03
N THR A 559 -4.31 12.22 15.87
CA THR A 559 -3.82 13.31 15.04
C THR A 559 -4.58 13.29 13.71
N ASP A 560 -5.35 14.34 13.44
CA ASP A 560 -6.04 14.52 12.16
C ASP A 560 -5.11 15.12 11.12
N VAL A 561 -5.26 14.65 9.85
CA VAL A 561 -4.50 15.14 8.70
C VAL A 561 -5.44 15.96 7.81
N PRO A 562 -5.40 17.28 7.89
CA PRO A 562 -6.29 18.13 7.10
C PRO A 562 -5.88 18.19 5.62
N PRO A 563 -6.83 18.45 4.70
CA PRO A 563 -6.54 18.72 3.30
C PRO A 563 -5.59 19.91 3.11
N ALA A 564 -4.52 19.70 2.33
CA ALA A 564 -3.58 20.77 1.94
C ALA A 564 -4.01 21.37 0.59
N CYS A 565 -4.68 22.50 0.63
CA CYS A 565 -5.29 23.12 -0.53
C CYS A 565 -4.83 24.57 -0.73
N VAL A 566 -4.73 24.98 -2.01
CA VAL A 566 -4.42 26.35 -2.43
C VAL A 566 -5.36 26.78 -3.55
N THR A 567 -5.64 28.07 -3.67
CA THR A 567 -6.31 28.63 -4.85
C THR A 567 -5.28 28.76 -5.97
N ALA A 568 -5.35 27.84 -6.94
CA ALA A 568 -4.41 27.73 -8.04
C ALA A 568 -4.86 28.40 -9.33
N LEU A 569 -6.18 28.66 -9.45
CA LEU A 569 -6.80 29.29 -10.61
C LEU A 569 -7.97 30.16 -10.15
N ASP A 570 -8.20 31.28 -10.84
CA ASP A 570 -9.37 32.12 -10.62
C ASP A 570 -10.68 31.31 -10.79
N PRO A 571 -11.63 31.37 -9.85
CA PRO A 571 -12.89 30.66 -9.92
C PRO A 571 -13.66 30.86 -11.22
N ALA A 572 -13.67 32.09 -11.77
CA ALA A 572 -14.36 32.40 -13.03
C ALA A 572 -13.68 31.72 -14.23
N ILE A 573 -12.32 31.58 -14.20
CA ILE A 573 -11.58 30.84 -15.22
C ILE A 573 -11.93 29.35 -15.14
N ALA A 574 -11.98 28.78 -13.92
CA ALA A 574 -12.36 27.37 -13.73
C ALA A 574 -13.79 27.10 -14.22
N ASP A 575 -14.73 27.99 -13.93
CA ASP A 575 -16.13 27.90 -14.42
C ASP A 575 -16.20 27.96 -15.95
N ALA A 576 -15.38 28.82 -16.58
CA ALA A 576 -15.25 28.90 -18.05
C ALA A 576 -14.63 27.60 -18.64
N VAL A 577 -13.59 27.03 -18.00
CA VAL A 577 -13.02 25.73 -18.38
C VAL A 577 -14.07 24.62 -18.27
N ASN A 578 -14.86 24.58 -17.19
CA ASN A 578 -15.94 23.61 -16.98
C ASN A 578 -16.99 23.69 -18.09
N HIS A 579 -17.38 24.92 -18.53
CA HIS A 579 -18.29 25.12 -19.63
C HIS A 579 -17.76 24.50 -20.93
N VAL A 580 -16.50 24.82 -21.30
CA VAL A 580 -15.90 24.32 -22.53
C VAL A 580 -15.71 22.80 -22.47
N LEU A 581 -15.17 22.24 -21.37
CA LEU A 581 -14.93 20.81 -21.24
C LEU A 581 -16.22 19.97 -21.13
N SER A 582 -17.34 20.55 -20.68
CA SER A 582 -18.65 19.88 -20.71
C SER A 582 -19.13 19.60 -22.14
N GLY A 583 -18.76 20.45 -23.10
CA GLY A 583 -19.06 20.26 -24.53
C GLY A 583 -18.40 19.02 -25.16
N VAL A 584 -17.38 18.45 -24.52
CA VAL A 584 -16.73 17.20 -24.96
C VAL A 584 -17.73 16.02 -24.97
N PHE A 585 -18.68 15.98 -24.03
CA PHE A 585 -19.72 14.93 -23.97
C PHE A 585 -20.91 15.15 -24.91
N THR A 586 -21.18 16.39 -25.29
CA THR A 586 -22.36 16.72 -26.11
C THR A 586 -22.03 16.97 -27.58
N LYS A 587 -20.87 17.62 -27.84
CA LYS A 587 -20.48 18.10 -29.17
C LYS A 587 -19.08 17.56 -29.60
N GLY A 588 -18.36 16.90 -28.67
CA GLY A 588 -16.97 16.52 -28.83
C GLY A 588 -16.69 15.04 -28.90
N THR A 589 -15.46 14.67 -28.51
CA THR A 589 -14.88 13.31 -28.62
C THR A 589 -15.62 12.24 -27.80
N MET A 590 -16.41 12.62 -26.78
CA MET A 590 -17.23 11.71 -25.94
C MET A 590 -18.73 11.84 -26.27
N ARG A 591 -19.10 12.37 -27.43
CA ARG A 591 -20.50 12.51 -27.83
C ARG A 591 -21.23 11.17 -27.75
N GLY A 592 -22.42 11.18 -27.14
CA GLY A 592 -23.24 9.97 -26.93
C GLY A 592 -22.89 9.17 -25.68
N GLN A 593 -21.84 9.52 -24.97
CA GLN A 593 -21.48 8.89 -23.69
C GLN A 593 -21.90 9.83 -22.53
N SER A 594 -22.62 9.31 -21.56
CA SER A 594 -23.12 10.11 -20.43
C SER A 594 -23.22 9.25 -19.16
N ILE A 595 -22.98 9.87 -18.02
CA ILE A 595 -23.23 9.28 -16.70
C ILE A 595 -24.57 9.73 -16.09
N GLY A 596 -25.39 10.48 -16.84
CA GLY A 596 -26.69 10.96 -16.41
C GLY A 596 -26.67 12.19 -15.50
N ARG A 597 -25.51 12.91 -15.43
CA ARG A 597 -25.36 14.15 -14.64
C ARG A 597 -24.35 15.09 -15.30
N PRO A 598 -24.28 16.38 -14.87
CA PRO A 598 -23.30 17.33 -15.38
C PRO A 598 -21.87 16.78 -15.24
N SER A 599 -21.17 16.73 -16.38
CA SER A 599 -19.82 16.19 -16.48
C SER A 599 -18.97 17.02 -17.42
N ALA A 600 -17.69 17.12 -17.12
CA ALA A 600 -16.69 17.75 -17.95
C ALA A 600 -15.46 16.86 -18.06
N GLY A 601 -14.69 16.97 -19.14
CA GLY A 601 -13.51 16.10 -19.29
C GLY A 601 -12.79 16.27 -20.60
N LYS A 602 -11.69 15.53 -20.74
CA LYS A 602 -10.81 15.57 -21.91
C LYS A 602 -10.24 14.18 -22.22
N THR A 603 -10.35 13.76 -23.47
CA THR A 603 -9.66 12.58 -24.00
C THR A 603 -8.18 12.85 -24.23
N GLY A 604 -7.33 11.88 -23.93
CA GLY A 604 -5.91 11.83 -24.27
C GLY A 604 -5.64 10.69 -25.26
N THR A 605 -4.90 10.98 -26.29
CA THR A 605 -4.38 10.01 -27.25
C THR A 605 -3.08 10.57 -27.79
N ASN A 606 -1.99 9.82 -27.69
CA ASN A 606 -0.69 10.24 -28.16
C ASN A 606 -0.48 9.93 -29.63
N ASN A 607 0.41 10.69 -30.25
CA ASN A 607 0.89 10.36 -31.59
C ASN A 607 1.56 8.97 -31.54
N GLY A 608 1.25 8.12 -32.53
CA GLY A 608 1.74 6.75 -32.52
C GLY A 608 0.94 5.78 -31.64
N TYR A 609 -0.07 6.26 -30.88
CA TYR A 609 -0.90 5.46 -29.97
C TYR A 609 -0.11 4.79 -28.84
N THR A 610 0.90 5.48 -28.30
CA THR A 610 1.73 4.96 -27.21
C THR A 610 0.95 4.85 -25.89
N SER A 611 -0.09 5.67 -25.71
CA SER A 611 -1.02 5.61 -24.58
C SER A 611 -2.38 6.23 -24.94
N ALA A 612 -3.40 5.86 -24.18
CA ALA A 612 -4.75 6.42 -24.28
C ALA A 612 -5.24 6.82 -22.87
N TRP A 613 -5.88 7.99 -22.77
CA TRP A 613 -6.34 8.56 -21.51
C TRP A 613 -7.75 9.12 -21.60
N PHE A 614 -8.42 9.13 -20.47
CA PHE A 614 -9.56 10.00 -20.23
C PHE A 614 -9.47 10.58 -18.84
N ALA A 615 -9.48 11.92 -18.74
CA ALA A 615 -9.60 12.64 -17.47
C ALA A 615 -10.92 13.41 -17.47
N GLY A 616 -11.78 13.13 -16.51
CA GLY A 616 -13.09 13.76 -16.43
C GLY A 616 -13.59 13.89 -14.99
N TYR A 617 -14.59 14.71 -14.81
CA TYR A 617 -15.10 15.04 -13.49
C TYR A 617 -16.56 15.51 -13.51
N THR A 618 -17.15 15.44 -12.34
CA THR A 618 -18.37 16.15 -11.92
C THR A 618 -18.00 17.12 -10.80
N PRO A 619 -18.88 17.98 -10.31
CA PRO A 619 -18.60 18.78 -9.10
C PRO A 619 -18.30 17.93 -7.85
N ASN A 620 -18.70 16.65 -7.83
CA ASN A 620 -18.59 15.77 -6.66
C ASN A 620 -17.38 14.81 -6.69
N LEU A 621 -16.90 14.44 -7.88
CA LEU A 621 -15.81 13.45 -8.03
C LEU A 621 -15.09 13.69 -9.36
N ALA A 622 -13.76 13.58 -9.34
CA ALA A 622 -12.91 13.58 -10.52
C ALA A 622 -12.22 12.22 -10.65
N ALA A 623 -12.00 11.77 -11.89
CA ALA A 623 -11.25 10.54 -12.14
C ALA A 623 -10.40 10.67 -13.41
N ALA A 624 -9.25 10.01 -13.40
CA ALA A 624 -8.39 9.84 -14.56
C ALA A 624 -8.14 8.36 -14.81
N VAL A 625 -8.37 7.94 -16.06
CA VAL A 625 -8.11 6.59 -16.54
C VAL A 625 -6.99 6.63 -17.54
N SER A 626 -5.94 5.85 -17.32
CA SER A 626 -4.82 5.62 -18.24
C SER A 626 -4.86 4.22 -18.82
N LEU A 627 -4.36 4.09 -20.05
CA LEU A 627 -4.14 2.79 -20.70
C LEU A 627 -2.82 2.84 -21.46
N GLY A 628 -1.98 1.82 -21.31
CA GLY A 628 -0.72 1.66 -22.02
C GLY A 628 -0.22 0.23 -21.95
N ASP A 629 0.91 -0.03 -22.63
CA ASP A 629 1.56 -1.35 -22.60
C ASP A 629 2.76 -1.31 -21.64
N ILE A 630 2.75 -2.19 -20.62
CA ILE A 630 3.81 -2.26 -19.59
C ILE A 630 5.16 -2.73 -20.12
N ARG A 631 5.19 -3.35 -21.30
CA ARG A 631 6.43 -3.79 -21.98
C ARG A 631 7.19 -2.63 -22.60
N GLY A 632 6.60 -1.44 -22.61
CA GLY A 632 7.15 -0.21 -23.21
C GLY A 632 6.25 0.35 -24.28
N SER A 633 5.57 1.44 -23.99
CA SER A 633 4.55 2.08 -24.82
C SER A 633 5.00 2.45 -26.23
N TYR A 634 6.28 2.79 -26.41
CA TYR A 634 6.86 3.15 -27.72
C TYR A 634 7.10 1.92 -28.59
N ARG A 635 7.51 0.81 -27.99
CA ARG A 635 7.79 -0.44 -28.69
C ARG A 635 6.50 -1.22 -29.00
N TYR A 636 5.51 -1.08 -28.13
CA TYR A 636 4.23 -1.78 -28.21
C TYR A 636 3.06 -0.79 -28.19
N PRO A 637 2.84 -0.05 -29.29
CA PRO A 637 1.75 0.93 -29.36
C PRO A 637 0.39 0.23 -29.34
N LEU A 638 -0.64 0.95 -28.94
CA LEU A 638 -2.03 0.50 -28.85
C LEU A 638 -2.71 0.42 -30.22
N ARG A 639 -2.08 -0.27 -31.18
CA ARG A 639 -2.57 -0.50 -32.55
C ARG A 639 -2.58 -1.98 -32.87
N GLY A 640 -3.66 -2.46 -33.49
CA GLY A 640 -3.79 -3.87 -33.85
C GLY A 640 -3.76 -4.78 -32.63
N VAL A 641 -4.33 -4.36 -31.50
CA VAL A 641 -4.26 -5.04 -30.20
C VAL A 641 -5.60 -5.64 -29.81
N THR A 642 -5.57 -6.78 -29.12
CA THR A 642 -6.76 -7.37 -28.50
C THR A 642 -6.70 -7.11 -27.01
N ILE A 643 -7.72 -6.44 -26.45
CA ILE A 643 -7.83 -6.07 -25.05
C ILE A 643 -9.20 -6.50 -24.54
N GLY A 644 -9.25 -7.22 -23.41
CA GLY A 644 -10.51 -7.76 -22.88
C GLY A 644 -11.26 -8.68 -23.85
N GLY A 645 -10.51 -9.36 -24.72
CA GLY A 645 -11.07 -10.22 -25.76
C GLY A 645 -11.60 -9.49 -27.02
N ARG A 646 -11.53 -8.14 -27.04
CA ARG A 646 -11.98 -7.33 -28.17
C ARG A 646 -10.78 -6.79 -28.97
N TYR A 647 -10.84 -6.91 -30.29
CA TYR A 647 -9.85 -6.34 -31.22
C TYR A 647 -10.07 -4.83 -31.40
N TYR A 648 -8.96 -4.07 -31.35
CA TYR A 648 -8.89 -2.64 -31.62
C TYR A 648 -7.85 -2.36 -32.70
N GLY A 649 -8.26 -1.83 -33.85
CA GLY A 649 -7.33 -1.33 -34.88
C GLY A 649 -6.44 -0.20 -34.33
N ALA A 650 -7.00 0.63 -33.46
CA ALA A 650 -6.27 1.64 -32.66
C ALA A 650 -7.09 2.02 -31.42
N VAL A 651 -6.45 2.12 -30.26
CA VAL A 651 -7.12 2.55 -29.03
C VAL A 651 -6.95 4.05 -28.85
N GLN A 652 -8.07 4.74 -28.66
CA GLN A 652 -8.14 6.17 -28.37
C GLN A 652 -8.74 6.41 -26.99
N GLY A 653 -8.55 7.60 -26.44
CA GLY A 653 -9.13 7.96 -25.15
C GLY A 653 -10.64 7.77 -25.06
N ALA A 654 -11.36 7.98 -26.16
CA ALA A 654 -12.81 7.80 -26.24
C ALA A 654 -13.25 6.34 -26.44
N SER A 655 -12.35 5.44 -26.91
CA SER A 655 -12.74 4.07 -27.29
C SER A 655 -12.65 3.08 -26.12
N LEU A 656 -11.78 3.28 -25.14
CA LEU A 656 -11.60 2.40 -23.99
C LEU A 656 -11.48 3.14 -22.66
N PRO A 657 -10.56 4.08 -22.41
CA PRO A 657 -10.50 4.83 -21.13
C PRO A 657 -11.80 5.61 -20.82
N GLY A 658 -12.40 6.24 -21.83
CA GLY A 658 -13.68 6.95 -21.68
C GLY A 658 -14.83 6.08 -21.20
N PRO A 659 -15.13 4.95 -21.83
CA PRO A 659 -16.10 3.96 -21.33
C PRO A 659 -15.83 3.42 -19.93
N ILE A 660 -14.54 3.17 -19.55
CA ILE A 660 -14.17 2.78 -18.18
C ILE A 660 -14.59 3.89 -17.21
N TRP A 661 -14.22 5.14 -17.50
CA TRP A 661 -14.58 6.31 -16.70
C TRP A 661 -16.11 6.48 -16.56
N VAL A 662 -16.86 6.31 -17.67
CA VAL A 662 -18.33 6.44 -17.64
C VAL A 662 -18.96 5.42 -16.71
N ASP A 663 -18.55 4.17 -16.75
CA ASP A 663 -19.15 3.13 -15.92
C ASP A 663 -18.71 3.23 -14.47
N SER A 664 -17.45 3.53 -14.22
CA SER A 664 -16.90 3.70 -12.87
C SER A 664 -17.55 4.90 -12.16
N MET A 665 -17.60 6.07 -12.81
CA MET A 665 -18.18 7.29 -12.26
C MET A 665 -19.70 7.19 -12.07
N ARG A 666 -20.43 6.56 -13.01
CA ARG A 666 -21.87 6.31 -12.87
C ARG A 666 -22.15 5.44 -11.63
N ALA A 667 -21.37 4.39 -11.43
CA ALA A 667 -21.53 3.47 -10.30
C ALA A 667 -21.11 4.12 -8.97
N ALA A 668 -19.95 4.81 -8.94
CA ALA A 668 -19.45 5.49 -7.75
C ALA A 668 -20.41 6.57 -7.25
N LEU A 669 -21.00 7.33 -8.16
CA LEU A 669 -21.87 8.47 -7.83
C LEU A 669 -23.36 8.10 -7.69
N ARG A 670 -23.73 6.82 -7.77
CA ARG A 670 -25.14 6.39 -7.77
C ARG A 670 -25.95 6.93 -6.57
N ARG A 671 -25.32 7.07 -5.40
CA ARG A 671 -25.94 7.54 -4.16
C ARG A 671 -25.65 9.01 -3.84
N THR A 672 -24.89 9.70 -4.70
CA THR A 672 -24.50 11.10 -4.51
C THR A 672 -25.48 11.99 -5.29
N PRO A 673 -26.08 13.03 -4.70
CA PRO A 673 -26.91 14.00 -5.43
C PRO A 673 -26.16 14.62 -6.61
N ALA A 674 -26.87 14.86 -7.70
CA ALA A 674 -26.28 15.51 -8.88
C ALA A 674 -26.12 17.02 -8.62
N THR A 675 -24.88 17.48 -8.57
CA THR A 675 -24.54 18.91 -8.44
C THR A 675 -24.26 19.49 -9.82
N ARG A 676 -24.64 20.75 -10.04
CA ARG A 676 -24.37 21.50 -11.28
C ARG A 676 -23.05 22.27 -11.14
N PHE A 677 -22.33 22.43 -12.25
CA PHE A 677 -21.23 23.39 -12.32
C PHE A 677 -21.78 24.82 -12.19
N ALA A 678 -20.98 25.73 -11.62
CA ALA A 678 -21.30 27.15 -11.68
C ALA A 678 -21.28 27.60 -13.14
N PRO A 679 -22.23 28.46 -13.56
CA PRO A 679 -22.26 29.00 -14.92
C PRO A 679 -21.04 29.90 -15.15
N PRO A 680 -20.50 29.94 -16.38
CA PRO A 680 -19.41 30.86 -16.72
C PRO A 680 -19.92 32.28 -16.78
N ASP A 681 -19.04 33.24 -16.51
CA ASP A 681 -19.33 34.65 -16.75
C ASP A 681 -19.38 34.95 -18.27
N MET A 682 -20.57 34.97 -18.83
CA MET A 682 -20.77 35.21 -20.26
C MET A 682 -20.45 36.63 -20.69
N SER A 683 -20.39 37.62 -19.79
CA SER A 683 -19.93 38.98 -20.11
C SER A 683 -18.42 39.03 -20.38
N ARG A 684 -17.66 38.22 -19.62
CA ARG A 684 -16.18 38.07 -19.73
C ARG A 684 -15.78 37.10 -20.83
N PHE A 685 -16.44 35.94 -20.94
CA PHE A 685 -15.98 34.85 -21.80
C PHE A 685 -16.89 34.58 -23.00
N GLY A 686 -18.13 35.10 -23.00
CA GLY A 686 -19.06 34.94 -24.12
C GLY A 686 -18.68 35.75 -25.34
N GLY A 687 -19.12 35.33 -26.50
CA GLY A 687 -18.77 35.98 -27.74
C GLY A 687 -17.31 35.81 -28.13
N GLY A 688 -16.66 36.88 -28.61
CA GLY A 688 -15.29 36.84 -29.14
C GLY A 688 -15.27 36.08 -30.45
N PHE A 689 -14.96 36.77 -31.52
CA PHE A 689 -14.59 36.11 -32.76
C PHE A 689 -13.38 36.85 -33.30
N THR A 690 -12.25 36.16 -33.41
CA THR A 690 -11.14 36.69 -34.19
C THR A 690 -11.64 37.09 -35.58
N PRO A 691 -11.29 38.27 -36.08
CA PRO A 691 -11.78 38.78 -37.37
C PRO A 691 -11.73 37.75 -38.50
N GLY A 692 -12.83 37.57 -39.25
CA GLY A 692 -12.97 36.59 -40.34
C GLY A 692 -13.22 35.15 -39.86
N LEU A 693 -13.08 34.82 -38.57
CA LEU A 693 -13.30 33.45 -38.07
C LEU A 693 -14.78 33.07 -38.01
N LYS A 694 -15.65 34.03 -37.67
CA LYS A 694 -17.11 33.84 -37.62
C LYS A 694 -17.67 33.49 -39.01
N GLU A 695 -17.33 34.27 -40.01
CA GLU A 695 -17.73 34.04 -41.40
C GLU A 695 -17.19 32.68 -41.93
N ALA A 696 -15.94 32.36 -41.60
CA ALA A 696 -15.33 31.09 -41.97
C ALA A 696 -16.05 29.88 -41.32
N LEU A 697 -16.42 29.98 -40.04
CA LEU A 697 -17.21 28.96 -39.32
C LEU A 697 -18.60 28.77 -39.89
N GLU A 698 -19.30 29.89 -40.25
CA GLU A 698 -20.62 29.86 -40.86
C GLU A 698 -20.57 29.25 -42.25
N LYS A 699 -19.56 29.61 -43.06
CA LYS A 699 -19.34 29.04 -44.41
C LYS A 699 -19.11 27.55 -44.35
N GLU A 700 -18.29 27.08 -43.40
CA GLU A 700 -18.01 25.66 -43.23
C GLU A 700 -19.24 24.89 -42.73
N ARG A 701 -20.04 25.49 -41.84
CA ARG A 701 -21.35 24.93 -41.39
C ARG A 701 -22.34 24.76 -42.54
N LYS A 702 -22.47 25.79 -43.41
CA LYS A 702 -23.32 25.71 -44.60
C LYS A 702 -22.87 24.61 -45.55
N LYS A 703 -21.56 24.51 -45.80
CA LYS A 703 -20.96 23.47 -46.63
C LYS A 703 -21.20 22.05 -46.10
N ASN A 704 -21.07 21.86 -44.79
CA ASN A 704 -21.30 20.55 -44.18
C ASN A 704 -22.79 20.21 -44.17
N LYS A 705 -23.68 21.15 -44.01
CA LYS A 705 -25.14 20.96 -44.14
C LYS A 705 -25.51 20.52 -45.54
N LYS A 706 -25.00 21.18 -46.56
CA LYS A 706 -25.22 20.82 -47.96
C LYS A 706 -24.72 19.38 -48.31
N LYS A 707 -23.53 19.05 -47.82
CA LYS A 707 -22.98 17.69 -47.99
C LYS A 707 -23.81 16.60 -47.32
N LYS A 708 -24.42 16.92 -46.15
CA LYS A 708 -25.26 15.97 -45.44
C LYS A 708 -26.58 15.78 -46.20
N GLU A 709 -27.19 16.86 -46.70
CA GLU A 709 -28.38 16.79 -47.52
C GLU A 709 -28.16 16.06 -48.87
N GLU A 710 -27.00 16.24 -49.50
CA GLU A 710 -26.61 15.53 -50.69
C GLU A 710 -26.40 14.02 -50.43
N ARG A 711 -25.87 13.65 -49.27
CA ARG A 711 -25.71 12.29 -48.88
C ARG A 711 -27.05 11.59 -48.57
N GLU A 712 -27.92 12.28 -47.80
CA GLU A 712 -29.26 11.77 -47.52
C GLU A 712 -30.07 11.60 -48.81
N LYS A 713 -29.95 12.49 -49.79
CA LYS A 713 -30.56 12.35 -51.10
C LYS A 713 -30.02 11.17 -51.94
N ARG A 714 -28.70 10.90 -51.83
CA ARG A 714 -28.07 9.71 -52.49
C ARG A 714 -28.52 8.41 -51.82
N ASP A 715 -28.58 8.39 -50.49
CA ASP A 715 -29.02 7.22 -49.75
C ASP A 715 -30.52 6.94 -50.00
N HIS A 716 -31.36 7.96 -50.23
CA HIS A 716 -32.76 7.80 -50.67
C HIS A 716 -32.89 7.40 -52.18
N ALA A 717 -32.03 7.90 -53.06
CA ALA A 717 -32.05 7.50 -54.45
C ALA A 717 -31.63 6.04 -54.67
N ASN A 718 -30.65 5.53 -53.86
CA ASN A 718 -30.23 4.15 -53.89
C ASN A 718 -31.25 3.18 -53.24
N SER A 719 -32.21 3.66 -52.47
CA SER A 719 -33.27 2.85 -51.86
C SER A 719 -34.58 2.83 -52.74
N GLY A 720 -34.58 3.55 -53.84
CA GLY A 720 -35.72 3.72 -54.74
C GLY A 720 -35.78 2.78 -55.96
N ASP A 721 -34.69 2.02 -56.27
CA ASP A 721 -34.60 1.25 -57.53
C ASP A 721 -34.87 -0.26 -57.36
N ASP A 722 -35.39 -0.74 -56.22
CA ASP A 722 -35.69 -2.14 -55.98
C ASP A 722 -37.16 -2.48 -55.77
N VAL A 723 -38.10 -1.67 -56.35
CA VAL A 723 -39.53 -2.00 -56.33
C VAL A 723 -40.12 -1.84 -57.76
N SER A 724 -39.86 -2.81 -58.62
CA SER A 724 -40.81 -3.14 -59.71
C SER A 724 -40.46 -4.51 -60.29
N ALA A 725 -41.14 -5.52 -59.86
CA ALA A 725 -41.71 -6.64 -60.65
C ALA A 725 -42.32 -7.75 -59.79
N GLY A 726 -43.56 -8.01 -59.92
CA GLY A 726 -44.17 -9.31 -59.59
C GLY A 726 -45.32 -9.21 -58.58
N GLY A 727 -46.53 -8.97 -59.11
CA GLY A 727 -47.76 -9.09 -58.33
C GLY A 727 -48.17 -10.56 -58.12
N GLN A 728 -49.02 -10.82 -57.12
CA GLN A 728 -50.34 -11.48 -57.14
C GLN A 728 -50.65 -12.11 -55.76
N ASP A 729 -51.81 -11.66 -55.27
CA ASP A 729 -52.81 -12.32 -54.42
C ASP A 729 -52.45 -13.41 -53.40
N ALA A 730 -52.80 -13.15 -52.15
CA ALA A 730 -53.79 -13.85 -51.35
C ALA A 730 -53.96 -13.32 -49.96
N GLY A 731 -55.17 -13.24 -49.46
CA GLY A 731 -55.79 -12.61 -48.38
C GLY A 731 -55.46 -13.07 -46.93
N PRO A 732 -56.26 -12.64 -45.89
CA PRO A 732 -55.74 -12.26 -44.59
C PRO A 732 -55.80 -13.36 -43.52
N GLY A 733 -54.83 -13.29 -42.58
CA GLY A 733 -54.83 -14.25 -41.47
C GLY A 733 -53.87 -13.88 -40.36
N GLN A 734 -54.42 -13.41 -39.26
CA GLN A 734 -54.02 -13.60 -37.85
C GLN A 734 -52.71 -13.07 -37.27
N LEU A 735 -52.92 -12.32 -36.22
CA LEU A 735 -51.99 -11.87 -35.19
C LEU A 735 -51.17 -12.98 -34.55
N ALA A 736 -49.83 -12.78 -34.41
CA ALA A 736 -49.07 -13.43 -33.39
C ALA A 736 -47.88 -12.51 -32.95
N THR A 737 -47.80 -12.35 -31.68
CA THR A 737 -46.77 -11.68 -30.87
C THR A 737 -45.35 -12.24 -31.13
N GLY A 738 -44.36 -11.39 -31.39
CA GLY A 738 -42.96 -11.82 -31.57
C GLY A 738 -41.97 -10.76 -31.05
N GLN A 739 -41.02 -11.22 -30.27
CA GLN A 739 -39.87 -10.49 -29.66
C GLN A 739 -38.92 -9.87 -30.70
N PRO A 740 -38.09 -8.90 -30.32
CA PRO A 740 -37.22 -8.19 -31.26
C PRO A 740 -35.96 -9.00 -31.58
N ALA A 741 -35.66 -9.11 -32.85
CA ALA A 741 -34.48 -9.74 -33.40
C ALA A 741 -33.25 -8.83 -33.37
N THR A 742 -32.11 -9.44 -33.09
CA THR A 742 -30.76 -8.91 -33.19
C THR A 742 -30.39 -8.60 -34.65
N ALA A 743 -29.93 -7.38 -34.92
CA ALA A 743 -29.35 -7.03 -36.21
C ALA A 743 -27.81 -7.17 -36.15
N THR A 744 -27.29 -8.15 -36.86
CA THR A 744 -25.92 -8.24 -37.34
C THR A 744 -25.84 -7.50 -38.68
N GLY A 745 -24.86 -6.62 -38.86
CA GLY A 745 -24.63 -5.94 -40.12
C GLY A 745 -23.17 -5.47 -40.20
N ASP A 746 -22.33 -6.33 -40.77
CA ASP A 746 -21.05 -5.98 -41.37
C ASP A 746 -21.29 -5.12 -42.59
N ASP A 747 -20.55 -4.02 -42.72
CA ASP A 747 -20.05 -3.51 -44.00
C ASP A 747 -19.09 -2.33 -43.72
N VAL A 748 -17.80 -2.60 -43.88
CA VAL A 748 -16.72 -1.57 -43.96
C VAL A 748 -16.03 -1.80 -45.31
N PRO A 749 -15.99 -0.82 -46.23
CA PRO A 749 -15.31 -0.99 -47.48
C PRO A 749 -13.77 -1.13 -47.31
N ARG A 750 -13.23 -2.16 -47.96
CA ARG A 750 -11.78 -2.36 -48.14
C ARG A 750 -11.21 -1.26 -49.02
N VAL A 751 -10.24 -0.55 -48.52
CA VAL A 751 -9.33 0.30 -49.32
C VAL A 751 -8.06 -0.51 -49.57
N GLU A 752 -7.82 -0.86 -50.79
CA GLU A 752 -6.57 -1.43 -51.29
C GLU A 752 -5.45 -0.41 -51.19
N VAL A 753 -4.32 -0.83 -50.59
CA VAL A 753 -3.07 -0.07 -50.56
C VAL A 753 -2.08 -0.79 -51.44
N PRO A 754 -1.39 -0.12 -52.38
CA PRO A 754 -0.45 -0.76 -53.28
C PRO A 754 0.79 -1.26 -52.53
N ALA A 755 1.24 -2.45 -52.87
CA ALA A 755 2.39 -3.13 -52.32
C ALA A 755 3.70 -2.44 -52.74
N VAL A 756 4.53 -2.11 -51.76
CA VAL A 756 5.91 -1.72 -51.99
C VAL A 756 6.78 -2.96 -51.83
N HIS A 757 7.47 -3.30 -52.92
CA HIS A 757 8.47 -4.38 -52.96
C HIS A 757 9.67 -4.04 -52.07
N VAL A 758 9.95 -4.89 -51.06
CA VAL A 758 11.21 -4.90 -50.34
C VAL A 758 11.93 -6.20 -50.66
N THR A 759 13.11 -6.03 -51.26
CA THR A 759 14.06 -7.08 -51.61
C THR A 759 14.61 -7.76 -50.35
N HIS A 760 14.47 -9.09 -50.31
CA HIS A 760 15.04 -9.97 -49.31
C HIS A 760 16.55 -10.11 -49.47
N LEU A 761 17.31 -9.85 -48.37
CA LEU A 761 18.63 -10.41 -48.17
C LEU A 761 18.52 -11.63 -47.26
N ALA A 762 19.08 -12.75 -47.68
CA ALA A 762 18.96 -14.06 -47.06
C ALA A 762 19.82 -14.16 -45.79
N GLU A 763 19.23 -14.74 -44.72
CA GLU A 763 19.96 -15.22 -43.55
C GLU A 763 20.13 -16.75 -43.61
N PRO A 764 21.22 -17.33 -43.05
CA PRO A 764 21.46 -18.75 -43.06
C PRO A 764 20.69 -19.52 -42.01
N ARG A 765 20.13 -20.62 -42.38
CA ARG A 765 19.40 -21.62 -41.58
C ARG A 765 20.32 -22.26 -40.55
N ALA A 766 19.89 -22.28 -39.26
CA ALA A 766 20.36 -23.23 -38.28
C ALA A 766 19.29 -24.30 -38.02
N ALA A 767 19.75 -25.55 -37.94
CA ALA A 767 18.94 -26.77 -37.91
C ALA A 767 18.28 -26.99 -36.53
N ALA A 768 17.04 -27.50 -36.53
CA ALA A 768 16.30 -27.89 -35.34
C ALA A 768 16.67 -29.33 -34.92
N PRO A 769 16.71 -29.65 -33.60
CA PRO A 769 16.79 -31.04 -33.14
C PRO A 769 15.38 -31.66 -32.94
N ALA A 770 15.28 -32.96 -33.29
CA ALA A 770 14.09 -33.78 -33.24
C ALA A 770 13.70 -34.21 -31.79
N PRO A 771 12.43 -34.59 -31.54
CA PRO A 771 11.95 -34.97 -30.20
C PRO A 771 12.27 -36.46 -29.88
N PRO A 772 12.43 -36.83 -28.59
CA PRO A 772 12.64 -38.21 -28.18
C PRO A 772 11.32 -38.97 -28.02
N ARG A 773 11.37 -40.22 -28.48
CA ARG A 773 10.33 -41.25 -28.40
C ARG A 773 10.25 -41.83 -26.97
N THR A 774 9.05 -42.09 -26.54
CA THR A 774 8.67 -42.90 -25.38
C THR A 774 9.04 -44.39 -25.59
N GLY A 775 9.59 -45.03 -24.56
CA GLY A 775 9.73 -46.45 -24.43
C GLY A 775 9.72 -46.90 -23.00
N VAL A 776 8.72 -47.67 -22.63
CA VAL A 776 8.50 -48.36 -21.34
C VAL A 776 9.44 -49.58 -21.31
N HIS A 777 10.14 -49.83 -20.19
CA HIS A 777 10.24 -51.15 -19.56
C HIS A 777 10.84 -51.14 -18.16
N SER A 778 10.19 -51.97 -17.37
CA SER A 778 10.42 -52.42 -15.99
C SER A 778 11.75 -53.17 -15.79
N GLY A 779 12.23 -53.20 -14.55
CA GLY A 779 13.09 -54.27 -14.06
C GLY A 779 14.04 -53.88 -12.90
N ASP A 780 13.81 -54.55 -11.80
CA ASP A 780 14.54 -54.65 -10.55
C ASP A 780 16.09 -54.78 -10.68
N ASP A 781 16.87 -54.33 -9.74
CA ASP A 781 17.51 -55.04 -8.64
C ASP A 781 18.75 -54.33 -8.06
N ARG A 782 18.78 -54.22 -6.76
CA ARG A 782 19.85 -54.35 -5.74
C ARG A 782 21.32 -54.14 -6.12
N SER A 783 22.02 -53.31 -5.37
CA SER A 783 23.00 -53.70 -4.32
C SER A 783 24.14 -52.70 -4.18
N ALA A 784 24.33 -52.24 -2.96
CA ALA A 784 25.50 -52.03 -2.14
C ALA A 784 26.89 -51.82 -2.79
N ALA A 785 27.63 -50.78 -2.35
CA ALA A 785 28.83 -50.82 -1.52
C ALA A 785 29.60 -49.50 -1.49
N LYS A 786 29.87 -49.05 -0.30
CA LYS A 786 31.06 -48.45 0.34
C LYS A 786 32.26 -48.09 -0.55
N ALA A 787 32.87 -46.87 -0.38
CA ALA A 787 34.07 -46.64 0.43
C ALA A 787 34.71 -45.23 0.19
N ARG A 788 35.03 -44.56 1.30
CA ARG A 788 36.27 -43.86 1.75
C ARG A 788 36.94 -42.78 0.89
N ALA A 789 36.92 -41.54 1.39
CA ALA A 789 38.00 -40.81 2.07
C ALA A 789 39.22 -40.37 1.22
N GLY A 790 39.53 -39.09 1.32
CA GLY A 790 40.83 -38.53 0.93
C GLY A 790 40.92 -37.02 1.06
N HIS A 791 41.52 -36.57 2.13
CA HIS A 791 41.98 -35.21 2.39
C HIS A 791 42.93 -34.73 1.29
N HIS A 792 42.93 -33.43 0.96
CA HIS A 792 44.16 -32.61 0.91
C HIS A 792 43.84 -31.12 1.03
N ARG A 793 44.46 -30.53 2.07
CA ARG A 793 44.71 -29.09 2.25
C ARG A 793 45.82 -28.64 1.31
N HIS A 794 45.71 -27.49 0.67
CA HIS A 794 46.87 -26.65 0.46
C HIS A 794 46.51 -25.14 0.58
N ARG A 795 47.28 -24.55 1.44
CA ARG A 795 47.43 -23.15 1.80
C ARG A 795 48.52 -22.55 0.89
N TRP A 796 48.27 -21.40 0.27
CA TRP A 796 49.36 -20.52 -0.12
C TRP A 796 48.97 -19.06 -0.07
N THR A 797 49.83 -18.24 0.53
CA THR A 797 49.84 -16.80 0.66
C THR A 797 50.85 -16.16 -0.33
N PRO A 798 50.99 -14.81 -0.42
CA PRO A 798 51.18 -14.09 -1.67
C PRO A 798 52.62 -13.58 -1.88
N THR A 799 53.03 -13.34 -3.11
CA THR A 799 54.10 -12.42 -3.40
C THR A 799 53.84 -11.67 -4.75
N GLY A 800 54.09 -10.39 -4.70
CA GLY A 800 53.89 -9.40 -5.72
C GLY A 800 54.85 -9.42 -6.92
N ARG A 801 54.54 -8.61 -7.90
CA ARG A 801 55.36 -7.61 -8.60
C ARG A 801 54.61 -6.91 -9.70
N ARG A 802 54.97 -5.64 -9.84
CA ARG A 802 54.62 -4.62 -10.83
C ARG A 802 54.81 -5.06 -12.30
N ALA A 803 53.98 -4.54 -13.18
CA ALA A 803 54.38 -3.77 -14.40
C ALA A 803 53.16 -3.27 -15.17
N GLU A 804 53.13 -1.95 -15.32
CA GLU A 804 52.86 -1.11 -16.49
C GLU A 804 51.61 -1.28 -17.33
N ALA A 805 50.93 -0.09 -17.49
CA ALA A 805 49.76 0.23 -18.33
C ALA A 805 50.09 0.25 -19.84
N PRO A 806 49.08 0.26 -20.74
CA PRO A 806 48.72 1.57 -21.29
C PRO A 806 47.17 1.82 -21.44
N ARG A 807 46.85 3.08 -21.22
CA ARG A 807 45.84 4.04 -21.71
C ARG A 807 44.75 3.57 -22.68
N GLY A 808 43.52 4.00 -22.32
CA GLY A 808 42.48 4.31 -23.31
C GLY A 808 41.06 4.23 -22.77
N GLY A 809 40.51 5.37 -22.33
CA GLY A 809 39.20 5.89 -22.70
C GLY A 809 37.92 5.39 -22.00
N HIS A 810 37.22 6.37 -21.40
CA HIS A 810 35.82 6.39 -21.00
C HIS A 810 35.47 5.83 -19.61
N ALA A 811 35.59 6.68 -18.59
CA ALA A 811 34.81 6.64 -17.38
C ALA A 811 34.58 8.08 -16.86
N GLN A 812 33.55 8.72 -17.34
CA GLN A 812 32.97 9.93 -16.75
C GLN A 812 31.49 9.68 -16.66
N HIS A 813 31.03 9.24 -15.48
CA HIS A 813 29.65 9.38 -14.98
C HIS A 813 29.52 8.63 -13.64
N ALA A 814 30.15 9.13 -12.60
CA ALA A 814 29.83 8.75 -11.21
C ALA A 814 30.53 9.70 -10.23
N GLN A 815 30.25 11.01 -10.25
CA GLN A 815 30.68 11.95 -9.21
C GLN A 815 29.84 13.24 -9.15
N HIS A 816 28.51 13.17 -9.31
CA HIS A 816 27.62 14.33 -9.08
C HIS A 816 26.42 14.04 -8.15
N ALA A 817 26.49 13.08 -7.25
CA ALA A 817 25.41 12.77 -6.32
C ALA A 817 25.66 13.20 -4.86
N GLN A 818 26.61 14.06 -4.55
CA GLN A 818 26.90 14.48 -3.15
C GLN A 818 26.83 16.00 -2.86
N HIS A 819 26.40 16.85 -3.79
CA HIS A 819 26.34 18.29 -3.51
C HIS A 819 24.95 18.96 -3.60
N ALA A 820 23.86 18.20 -3.65
CA ALA A 820 22.49 18.73 -3.69
C ALA A 820 21.71 18.67 -2.37
N GLN A 821 22.34 18.38 -1.23
CA GLN A 821 21.66 18.28 0.07
C GLN A 821 21.81 19.50 1.01
N HIS A 822 22.36 20.60 0.59
CA HIS A 822 22.58 21.76 1.48
C HIS A 822 21.88 23.07 1.08
N ALA A 823 20.88 23.07 0.20
CA ALA A 823 20.24 24.31 -0.25
C ALA A 823 18.72 24.43 0.03
N ALA A 824 18.11 23.55 0.79
CA ALA A 824 16.65 23.59 1.05
C ALA A 824 16.25 23.75 2.54
N ALA A 825 17.14 24.16 3.43
CA ALA A 825 16.87 24.32 4.88
C ALA A 825 16.94 25.77 5.40
N ALA A 826 16.68 26.76 4.57
CA ALA A 826 16.76 28.16 4.96
C ALA A 826 15.55 28.99 4.52
N ALA A 827 14.34 28.60 4.86
CA ALA A 827 13.17 29.50 4.81
C ALA A 827 12.01 28.94 5.63
N MET A 828 12.06 29.05 6.94
CA MET A 828 10.93 29.17 7.87
C MET A 828 11.44 29.04 9.33
N ALA A 829 11.91 30.14 9.88
CA ALA A 829 11.98 30.32 11.34
C ALA A 829 11.48 31.73 11.66
N PRO A 830 10.63 31.93 12.67
CA PRO A 830 10.17 33.25 13.06
C PRO A 830 11.29 34.02 13.79
N ARG A 831 11.52 35.24 13.40
CA ARG A 831 12.44 36.18 14.02
C ARG A 831 11.92 36.59 15.41
N HIS A 832 12.60 36.19 16.47
CA HIS A 832 12.52 36.87 17.74
C HIS A 832 13.47 38.09 17.73
N GLY A 833 12.85 39.26 17.73
CA GLY A 833 13.56 40.51 17.91
C GLY A 833 13.90 40.73 19.39
N ARG A 834 15.20 40.93 19.69
CA ARG A 834 15.66 41.55 20.95
C ARG A 834 15.53 43.05 20.78
N GLY A 835 14.74 43.69 21.65
CA GLY A 835 14.69 45.13 21.83
C GLY A 835 15.07 45.51 23.22
N ALA A 836 15.95 46.47 23.30
CA ALA A 836 16.49 47.11 24.55
C ALA A 836 15.46 48.03 25.21
N HIS A 837 15.52 48.08 26.56
CA HIS A 837 14.90 49.11 27.40
C HIS A 837 15.50 50.53 27.14
N PRO A 838 14.75 51.65 27.43
CA PRO A 838 14.72 52.17 28.77
C PRO A 838 13.44 52.92 29.25
N ARG A 839 13.24 52.87 30.59
CA ARG A 839 12.72 53.83 31.61
C ARG A 839 11.74 54.95 31.23
N GLY A 840 10.66 55.02 32.06
CA GLY A 840 10.19 56.28 32.57
C GLY A 840 8.69 56.49 32.74
N ALA A 841 8.22 56.46 34.01
CA ALA A 841 7.32 57.34 34.72
C ALA A 841 5.79 57.35 34.43
N ALA A 842 5.05 56.90 35.46
CA ALA A 842 4.00 57.59 36.23
C ALA A 842 2.63 57.88 35.62
N GLY A 843 1.56 57.43 36.33
CA GLY A 843 0.36 58.23 36.51
C GLY A 843 -0.96 57.47 36.44
N SER A 844 -1.41 57.01 37.61
CA SER A 844 -2.73 57.20 38.26
C SER A 844 -4.03 56.78 37.57
N GLY A 845 -4.78 55.97 38.30
CA GLY A 845 -6.21 56.16 38.65
C GLY A 845 -7.16 55.41 37.73
N GLY A 846 -7.98 54.53 38.21
CA GLY A 846 -8.88 54.50 39.25
C GLY A 846 -10.11 53.71 38.90
N ARG A 847 -10.47 52.72 39.75
CA ARG A 847 -11.82 52.37 40.17
C ARG A 847 -12.67 51.42 39.24
N HIS A 848 -12.89 50.24 39.82
CA HIS A 848 -14.11 49.41 39.85
C HIS A 848 -15.36 50.23 40.27
N PRO A 849 -16.66 49.75 40.22
CA PRO A 849 -17.10 48.35 40.50
C PRO A 849 -18.43 47.91 39.81
N ALA A 850 -18.73 46.63 40.04
CA ALA A 850 -19.98 45.98 40.52
C ALA A 850 -21.18 45.74 39.57
N GLU A 851 -21.53 44.47 39.47
CA GLU A 851 -22.79 43.78 39.91
C GLU A 851 -24.09 44.06 39.12
N HIS A 852 -24.72 42.97 38.65
CA HIS A 852 -26.01 42.37 39.04
C HIS A 852 -26.46 41.29 38.02
N ARG A 853 -26.52 40.03 38.41
CA ARG A 853 -27.65 39.17 38.85
C ARG A 853 -28.99 39.28 38.10
N HIS A 854 -29.45 38.14 37.66
CA HIS A 854 -30.76 37.43 37.66
C HIS A 854 -31.01 36.85 36.29
N GLY A 855 -31.35 35.56 36.08
CA GLY A 855 -32.14 34.61 36.85
C GLY A 855 -33.27 34.12 35.93
N GLY A 856 -33.43 32.79 35.82
CA GLY A 856 -34.68 32.21 35.33
C GLY A 856 -34.63 31.26 34.14
N GLY A 857 -34.55 29.92 34.37
CA GLY A 857 -35.13 28.94 33.49
C GLY A 857 -36.64 28.73 33.82
N PRO A 858 -37.35 27.71 33.41
CA PRO A 858 -37.14 26.64 32.44
C PRO A 858 -38.43 26.32 31.58
N ARG A 859 -38.38 25.18 30.86
CA ARG A 859 -39.50 24.32 30.31
C ARG A 859 -39.72 24.34 28.80
N ARG A 860 -39.42 23.21 28.15
CA ARG A 860 -40.24 22.01 27.73
C ARG A 860 -41.24 22.25 26.58
N HIS A 861 -41.18 21.25 25.72
CA HIS A 861 -42.10 20.67 24.72
C HIS A 861 -41.99 21.20 23.30
N ARG A 862 -41.74 20.41 22.31
CA ARG A 862 -42.05 19.11 21.73
C ARG A 862 -40.95 18.67 20.76
#